data_6cd2b41a648e9d7d7652eca3782cdf3e
#
_entry.id   6cd2b41a648e9d7d7652eca3782cdf3e
#
_cell.length_a   1.000
_cell.length_b   1.000
_cell.length_c   1.000
_cell.angle_alpha   90.00
_cell.angle_beta   90.00
_cell.angle_gamma   90.00
#
_symmetry.space_group_name_H-M   'P 1'
#
loop_
_entity.id
_entity.type
_entity.pdbx_description
1 polymer ?
#
loop_
_entity_poly.entity_id
_entity_poly.type
_entity_poly.pdbx_seq_one_letter_code
_entity_poly.pdbx_strand_id
1 'polypeptide(L)'
;MEYNFRAIEARWQEYWREKNVYRVTEDQSRPPFYVLDMFPYPSGAGLHVGHPLGYIASDIFSRYKRLRGFNVLHPMGYDAFGLPAEQYAIQTGQHPEVTTEENIQRYREQLDRIGFSFDWSREVRTSDPEYYRWTQWVFIRLFHSYYNYGVGQARPINELIAHLEAQGTESLEAAESEPLSFTAEEWKSWDKARQAQTLMNYRLAYLGETMVNWCEALGTVLANDEVSDGVSIRGGHPVEQRKMRQWCLRVSAYAGRLLESLDRLAWSESLKESQRNWIGKSEGAEVRFPILCDRDSKGCHRGELTVFTTRVDTIFGVSFMVLAPESDYVAEVTTANQAQAVEKYLQATKRRTERDRMADRRVSGVFSGSYAENPLTGEAIPIWISDYVLAGYGTGAIMAVPGHDSRDFAFARHFDLPIIQVVLPEGEEVSDTSSWTESKDSKSGTLVHSGFLDGLSVQEAIAKMKVYITEHQLGRVRTNYRLRDAIFSRQRYWGEPFPIYYDAEGIAHTISDEELPLCLPEVDKYLPTSDGQPPLGRAQGWHTKQGYPYELSTMPGFAGSSAYYLRYMDPHNDKALVSKEKNAYWRHVDLYVGGAEHATGHLIYSRFWNKFLFDLGLIVEDEPFQKLINQGMIQGRSNFVYRIKDTNTFVSLGLKDQYDTTPIHVDVNIVSNDHLDLEAFKAWRPEYATADFILEDGKYICGWAVEKMSKSMFNVVNPDMIVERYGADTLRLYEMFLGPLEQSKPWDTNGIDGVHRFLKKLWGLYYSAEGLRVTDCPASKEELKSLHKLIKKVSQDIEQFSFNTSVAAFMICINELQSLKTTSREVLQPLVILLAPFAPHICEELWHALGEQTTIVEATWPDHNEAYLIEDQVKYPVSFNGKTRFTIEIPTTATKEEAEALVLQSEEAQRWLEGKTPKKVIVVPGRIINIVL
;
A
#
# COMPACT_ATOMS: atom_id res chain seq x y z
N MET A 1 -11.07 45.83 5.38
CA MET A 1 -10.97 45.08 4.09
C MET A 1 -11.48 43.66 4.31
N GLU A 2 -12.36 43.18 3.45
CA GLU A 2 -12.93 41.83 3.57
C GLU A 2 -11.98 40.75 3.00
N TYR A 3 -11.99 39.55 3.60
CA TYR A 3 -11.19 38.41 3.15
C TYR A 3 -11.77 37.83 1.83
N ASN A 4 -11.14 38.15 0.72
CA ASN A 4 -11.51 37.64 -0.60
C ASN A 4 -10.57 36.52 -1.02
N PHE A 5 -10.83 35.29 -0.55
CA PHE A 5 -9.98 34.14 -0.82
C PHE A 5 -9.85 33.86 -2.33
N ARG A 6 -10.90 34.02 -3.14
CA ARG A 6 -10.84 33.74 -4.59
C ARG A 6 -9.80 34.60 -5.31
N ALA A 7 -9.79 35.90 -5.02
CA ALA A 7 -8.81 36.81 -5.61
C ALA A 7 -7.37 36.56 -5.11
N ILE A 8 -7.24 36.22 -3.82
CA ILE A 8 -5.95 35.92 -3.19
C ILE A 8 -5.37 34.63 -3.79
N GLU A 9 -6.14 33.55 -3.82
CA GLU A 9 -5.71 32.27 -4.34
C GLU A 9 -5.32 32.32 -5.81
N ALA A 10 -6.17 32.95 -6.66
CA ALA A 10 -5.86 33.13 -8.09
C ALA A 10 -4.54 33.89 -8.32
N ARG A 11 -4.32 34.99 -7.58
CA ARG A 11 -3.11 35.82 -7.66
C ARG A 11 -1.86 35.02 -7.35
N TRP A 12 -1.86 34.29 -6.23
CA TRP A 12 -0.65 33.62 -5.76
C TRP A 12 -0.35 32.34 -6.52
N GLN A 13 -1.38 31.61 -7.00
CA GLN A 13 -1.19 30.47 -7.91
C GLN A 13 -0.57 30.92 -9.24
N GLU A 14 -1.02 32.04 -9.79
CA GLU A 14 -0.41 32.62 -10.99
C GLU A 14 1.05 33.06 -10.73
N TYR A 15 1.31 33.76 -9.64
CA TYR A 15 2.63 34.20 -9.26
C TYR A 15 3.61 33.04 -9.10
N TRP A 16 3.23 32.00 -8.35
CA TRP A 16 4.09 30.83 -8.14
C TRP A 16 4.41 30.11 -9.44
N ARG A 17 3.44 29.99 -10.32
CA ARG A 17 3.62 29.38 -11.66
C ARG A 17 4.55 30.23 -12.54
N GLU A 18 4.32 31.53 -12.67
CA GLU A 18 5.13 32.42 -13.51
C GLU A 18 6.58 32.52 -13.04
N LYS A 19 6.78 32.58 -11.71
CA LYS A 19 8.11 32.70 -11.11
C LYS A 19 8.80 31.35 -10.90
N ASN A 20 8.13 30.23 -11.18
CA ASN A 20 8.65 28.87 -10.92
C ASN A 20 9.19 28.73 -9.48
N VAL A 21 8.45 29.22 -8.49
CA VAL A 21 8.90 29.37 -7.08
C VAL A 21 9.38 28.06 -6.48
N TYR A 22 8.79 26.94 -6.90
CA TYR A 22 9.08 25.60 -6.34
C TYR A 22 10.07 24.81 -7.17
N ARG A 23 10.60 25.37 -8.25
CA ARG A 23 11.64 24.72 -9.05
C ARG A 23 12.91 24.55 -8.24
N VAL A 24 13.45 23.33 -8.24
CA VAL A 24 14.64 22.97 -7.48
C VAL A 24 15.79 22.54 -8.41
N THR A 25 17.01 22.88 -8.01
CA THR A 25 18.24 22.41 -8.62
C THR A 25 19.13 21.76 -7.55
N GLU A 26 20.21 21.11 -7.94
CA GLU A 26 21.15 20.45 -7.02
C GLU A 26 22.08 21.48 -6.34
N ASP A 27 21.50 22.30 -5.45
CA ASP A 27 22.21 23.34 -4.70
C ASP A 27 23.05 22.75 -3.56
N GLN A 28 24.36 22.73 -3.71
CA GLN A 28 25.31 22.18 -2.74
C GLN A 28 25.43 23.02 -1.45
N SER A 29 24.89 24.24 -1.42
CA SER A 29 24.92 25.11 -0.24
C SER A 29 23.86 24.75 0.80
N ARG A 30 22.87 23.92 0.44
CA ARG A 30 21.76 23.51 1.30
C ARG A 30 21.71 21.98 1.40
N PRO A 31 21.36 21.43 2.57
CA PRO A 31 21.15 19.99 2.68
C PRO A 31 19.94 19.58 1.84
N PRO A 32 20.07 18.52 1.01
CA PRO A 32 18.95 18.01 0.22
C PRO A 32 17.89 17.35 1.11
N PHE A 33 16.64 17.42 0.68
CA PHE A 33 15.54 16.65 1.26
C PHE A 33 14.54 16.28 0.18
N TYR A 34 14.27 15.00 0.01
CA TYR A 34 13.39 14.50 -1.03
C TYR A 34 12.06 14.01 -0.44
N VAL A 35 10.99 14.73 -0.72
CA VAL A 35 9.61 14.36 -0.39
C VAL A 35 8.92 13.83 -1.63
N LEU A 36 8.26 12.69 -1.52
CA LEU A 36 7.56 12.07 -2.63
C LEU A 36 6.18 11.59 -2.19
N ASP A 37 5.19 11.86 -3.02
CA ASP A 37 3.86 11.26 -2.95
C ASP A 37 3.75 10.09 -3.92
N MET A 38 2.95 9.08 -3.58
CA MET A 38 2.53 8.10 -4.57
C MET A 38 1.68 8.82 -5.61
N PHE A 39 2.19 8.90 -6.85
CA PHE A 39 1.54 9.64 -7.92
C PHE A 39 0.21 9.01 -8.36
N PRO A 40 -0.77 9.82 -8.77
CA PRO A 40 -2.10 9.32 -9.08
C PRO A 40 -2.17 8.63 -10.42
N TYR A 41 -3.13 7.68 -10.54
CA TYR A 41 -3.63 7.20 -11.82
C TYR A 41 -4.73 8.17 -12.31
N PRO A 42 -4.55 8.85 -13.46
CA PRO A 42 -5.50 9.87 -13.92
C PRO A 42 -6.78 9.23 -14.46
N SER A 43 -7.83 9.19 -13.67
CA SER A 43 -9.16 8.70 -14.06
C SER A 43 -10.10 9.83 -14.48
N GLY A 44 -11.05 9.57 -15.38
CA GLY A 44 -11.94 10.57 -15.98
C GLY A 44 -12.85 11.35 -15.02
N ALA A 45 -12.91 10.95 -13.74
CA ALA A 45 -13.68 11.69 -12.73
C ALA A 45 -12.91 12.86 -12.12
N GLY A 46 -11.61 12.93 -12.30
CA GLY A 46 -10.76 13.79 -11.52
C GLY A 46 -10.57 13.30 -10.06
N LEU A 47 -10.03 14.18 -9.23
CA LEU A 47 -9.83 13.93 -7.81
C LEU A 47 -11.15 13.98 -7.03
N HIS A 48 -11.27 13.18 -5.98
CA HIS A 48 -12.23 13.41 -4.89
C HIS A 48 -11.49 13.88 -3.63
N VAL A 49 -12.23 14.42 -2.65
CA VAL A 49 -11.63 14.99 -1.41
C VAL A 49 -10.77 14.01 -0.60
N GLY A 50 -10.80 12.73 -0.88
CA GLY A 50 -9.91 11.76 -0.23
C GLY A 50 -8.49 11.70 -0.81
N HIS A 51 -8.27 12.13 -2.06
CA HIS A 51 -6.96 12.11 -2.69
C HIS A 51 -5.99 13.16 -2.11
N PRO A 52 -6.41 14.43 -1.86
CA PRO A 52 -5.51 15.46 -1.39
C PRO A 52 -4.96 15.23 0.01
N LEU A 53 -5.55 14.38 0.84
CA LEU A 53 -5.16 14.17 2.23
C LEU A 53 -3.65 13.90 2.39
N GLY A 54 -3.12 12.93 1.66
CA GLY A 54 -1.69 12.61 1.65
C GLY A 54 -0.85 13.75 1.07
N TYR A 55 -1.31 14.32 -0.04
CA TYR A 55 -0.61 15.42 -0.73
C TYR A 55 -0.53 16.70 0.11
N ILE A 56 -1.57 17.03 0.88
CA ILE A 56 -1.55 18.16 1.80
C ILE A 56 -0.55 17.90 2.93
N ALA A 57 -0.52 16.69 3.47
CA ALA A 57 0.40 16.31 4.53
C ALA A 57 1.88 16.42 4.08
N SER A 58 2.21 15.87 2.91
CA SER A 58 3.55 15.95 2.32
C SER A 58 3.93 17.39 1.95
N ASP A 59 2.98 18.18 1.45
CA ASP A 59 3.20 19.58 1.09
C ASP A 59 3.47 20.45 2.32
N ILE A 60 2.74 20.25 3.43
CA ILE A 60 3.02 20.91 4.71
C ILE A 60 4.45 20.62 5.15
N PHE A 61 4.85 19.34 5.10
CA PHE A 61 6.18 18.93 5.49
C PHE A 61 7.26 19.50 4.56
N SER A 62 7.02 19.51 3.25
CA SER A 62 7.90 20.11 2.24
C SER A 62 8.12 21.60 2.48
N ARG A 63 7.04 22.35 2.71
CA ARG A 63 7.11 23.80 3.00
C ARG A 63 7.86 24.06 4.31
N TYR A 64 7.59 23.28 5.35
CA TYR A 64 8.30 23.35 6.62
C TYR A 64 9.79 23.10 6.45
N LYS A 65 10.21 22.06 5.72
CA LYS A 65 11.64 21.78 5.48
C LYS A 65 12.32 22.88 4.67
N ARG A 66 11.65 23.51 3.69
CA ARG A 66 12.18 24.69 2.98
C ARG A 66 12.42 25.86 3.94
N LEU A 67 11.46 26.16 4.81
CA LEU A 67 11.59 27.20 5.84
C LEU A 67 12.67 26.88 6.89
N ARG A 68 13.02 25.60 7.06
CA ARG A 68 14.15 25.12 7.87
C ARG A 68 15.49 25.14 7.12
N GLY A 69 15.52 25.63 5.88
CA GLY A 69 16.75 25.84 5.11
C GLY A 69 17.17 24.65 4.25
N PHE A 70 16.33 23.60 4.12
CA PHE A 70 16.62 22.48 3.22
C PHE A 70 16.36 22.83 1.76
N ASN A 71 17.11 22.19 0.85
CA ASN A 71 16.81 22.15 -0.58
C ASN A 71 15.84 20.99 -0.83
N VAL A 72 14.58 21.30 -1.05
CA VAL A 72 13.51 20.28 -1.05
C VAL A 72 13.10 19.93 -2.48
N LEU A 73 13.27 18.66 -2.87
CA LEU A 73 12.68 18.07 -4.06
C LEU A 73 11.28 17.53 -3.71
N HIS A 74 10.24 18.09 -4.31
CA HIS A 74 8.86 17.64 -4.18
C HIS A 74 8.20 17.61 -5.56
N PRO A 75 8.40 16.52 -6.35
CA PRO A 75 7.86 16.40 -7.70
C PRO A 75 6.46 15.80 -7.70
N MET A 76 5.79 15.89 -8.85
CA MET A 76 4.53 15.22 -9.12
C MET A 76 4.48 14.77 -10.59
N GLY A 77 3.69 13.72 -10.85
CA GLY A 77 3.48 13.15 -12.18
C GLY A 77 2.30 12.19 -12.19
N TYR A 78 2.25 11.30 -13.20
CA TYR A 78 1.08 10.45 -13.40
C TYR A 78 1.47 9.03 -13.78
N ASP A 79 0.84 8.06 -13.11
CA ASP A 79 0.84 6.67 -13.53
C ASP A 79 -0.23 6.49 -14.59
N ALA A 80 0.16 6.49 -15.87
CA ALA A 80 -0.76 6.75 -16.98
C ALA A 80 -1.10 5.53 -17.84
N PHE A 81 -0.44 4.38 -17.60
CA PHE A 81 -0.81 3.10 -18.22
C PHE A 81 -1.82 2.34 -17.35
N GLY A 82 -2.72 1.57 -17.97
CA GLY A 82 -3.60 0.68 -17.26
C GLY A 82 -4.94 0.37 -17.94
N LEU A 83 -5.63 -0.63 -17.40
CA LEU A 83 -6.88 -1.17 -17.92
C LEU A 83 -8.02 -0.14 -18.06
N PRO A 84 -8.19 0.87 -17.17
CA PRO A 84 -9.31 1.80 -17.31
C PRO A 84 -9.34 2.60 -18.62
N ALA A 85 -8.19 3.11 -19.05
CA ALA A 85 -8.10 3.87 -20.30
C ALA A 85 -8.31 2.96 -21.52
N GLU A 86 -7.78 1.75 -21.48
CA GLU A 86 -7.98 0.76 -22.56
C GLU A 86 -9.45 0.33 -22.68
N GLN A 87 -10.14 0.07 -21.59
CA GLN A 87 -11.56 -0.28 -21.63
C GLN A 87 -12.43 0.87 -22.17
N TYR A 88 -12.11 2.10 -21.83
CA TYR A 88 -12.77 3.24 -22.42
C TYR A 88 -12.51 3.33 -23.93
N ALA A 89 -11.27 3.08 -24.35
CA ALA A 89 -10.91 3.00 -25.76
C ALA A 89 -11.64 1.89 -26.51
N ILE A 90 -11.81 0.71 -25.90
CA ILE A 90 -12.61 -0.40 -26.47
C ILE A 90 -14.07 0.02 -26.69
N GLN A 91 -14.66 0.75 -25.75
CA GLN A 91 -16.06 1.17 -25.83
C GLN A 91 -16.30 2.30 -26.83
N THR A 92 -15.36 3.22 -26.97
CA THR A 92 -15.54 4.47 -27.74
C THR A 92 -14.83 4.45 -29.08
N GLY A 93 -13.82 3.58 -29.26
CA GLY A 93 -12.91 3.59 -30.42
C GLY A 93 -11.86 4.71 -30.37
N GLN A 94 -11.83 5.53 -29.30
CA GLN A 94 -10.85 6.61 -29.12
C GLN A 94 -9.51 6.03 -28.64
N HIS A 95 -8.38 6.59 -29.15
CA HIS A 95 -7.06 6.16 -28.69
C HIS A 95 -6.89 6.39 -27.19
N PRO A 96 -6.34 5.45 -26.40
CA PRO A 96 -6.22 5.58 -24.94
C PRO A 96 -5.40 6.80 -24.51
N GLU A 97 -4.42 7.22 -25.30
CA GLU A 97 -3.58 8.39 -25.06
C GLU A 97 -4.40 9.68 -24.95
N VAL A 98 -5.39 9.87 -25.84
CA VAL A 98 -6.24 11.08 -25.86
C VAL A 98 -7.01 11.22 -24.55
N THR A 99 -7.68 10.15 -24.12
CA THR A 99 -8.39 10.13 -22.85
C THR A 99 -7.45 10.32 -21.66
N THR A 100 -6.28 9.71 -21.71
CA THR A 100 -5.27 9.83 -20.65
C THR A 100 -4.78 11.27 -20.53
N GLU A 101 -4.49 11.95 -21.66
CA GLU A 101 -4.07 13.35 -21.68
C GLU A 101 -5.14 14.29 -21.11
N GLU A 102 -6.40 14.14 -21.53
CA GLU A 102 -7.54 14.91 -20.98
C GLU A 102 -7.65 14.72 -19.46
N ASN A 103 -7.48 13.50 -18.97
CA ASN A 103 -7.54 13.20 -17.54
C ASN A 103 -6.36 13.80 -16.79
N ILE A 104 -5.13 13.73 -17.34
CA ILE A 104 -3.93 14.36 -16.77
C ILE A 104 -4.14 15.87 -16.63
N GLN A 105 -4.63 16.52 -17.69
CA GLN A 105 -4.91 17.95 -17.65
C GLN A 105 -5.91 18.29 -16.54
N ARG A 106 -6.97 17.50 -16.42
CA ARG A 106 -7.99 17.68 -15.36
C ARG A 106 -7.39 17.54 -13.95
N TYR A 107 -6.55 16.52 -13.73
CA TYR A 107 -5.86 16.35 -12.45
C TYR A 107 -4.90 17.49 -12.15
N ARG A 108 -4.14 17.95 -13.17
CA ARG A 108 -3.23 19.07 -13.05
C ARG A 108 -3.94 20.34 -12.61
N GLU A 109 -5.06 20.67 -13.25
CA GLU A 109 -5.87 21.85 -12.90
C GLU A 109 -6.37 21.79 -11.45
N GLN A 110 -6.81 20.61 -10.99
CA GLN A 110 -7.27 20.41 -9.61
C GLN A 110 -6.13 20.57 -8.60
N LEU A 111 -4.97 19.97 -8.88
CA LEU A 111 -3.79 20.09 -8.02
C LEU A 111 -3.28 21.53 -7.93
N ASP A 112 -3.22 22.22 -9.06
CA ASP A 112 -2.81 23.64 -9.11
C ASP A 112 -3.78 24.53 -8.29
N ARG A 113 -5.09 24.28 -8.36
CA ARG A 113 -6.09 25.02 -7.58
C ARG A 113 -5.98 24.80 -6.06
N ILE A 114 -5.51 23.65 -5.61
CA ILE A 114 -5.27 23.37 -4.18
C ILE A 114 -3.99 24.06 -3.69
N GLY A 115 -3.09 24.44 -4.60
CA GLY A 115 -1.91 25.24 -4.30
C GLY A 115 -0.76 24.46 -3.70
N PHE A 116 -0.44 23.30 -4.25
CA PHE A 116 0.71 22.49 -3.85
C PHE A 116 2.05 23.11 -4.27
N SER A 117 3.10 22.81 -3.52
CA SER A 117 4.47 23.26 -3.80
C SER A 117 5.26 22.24 -4.65
N PHE A 118 4.60 21.63 -5.63
CA PHE A 118 5.25 20.68 -6.53
C PHE A 118 6.21 21.37 -7.52
N ASP A 119 7.36 20.76 -7.75
CA ASP A 119 8.24 21.12 -8.87
C ASP A 119 7.76 20.47 -10.17
N TRP A 120 6.86 21.15 -10.87
CA TRP A 120 6.30 20.66 -12.12
C TRP A 120 7.30 20.59 -13.28
N SER A 121 8.47 21.21 -13.18
CA SER A 121 9.52 21.05 -14.19
C SER A 121 10.09 19.62 -14.22
N ARG A 122 9.75 18.83 -13.20
CA ARG A 122 10.16 17.42 -13.07
C ARG A 122 9.00 16.43 -13.25
N GLU A 123 7.87 16.89 -13.82
CA GLU A 123 6.74 16.02 -14.14
C GLU A 123 7.17 14.83 -15.01
N VAL A 124 6.68 13.64 -14.65
CA VAL A 124 6.83 12.44 -15.45
C VAL A 124 5.46 11.79 -15.68
N ARG A 125 5.33 11.10 -16.81
CA ARG A 125 4.14 10.33 -17.20
C ARG A 125 4.60 8.97 -17.65
N THR A 126 4.12 7.91 -17.04
CA THR A 126 4.60 6.56 -17.35
C THR A 126 4.28 6.13 -18.79
N SER A 127 3.28 6.75 -19.43
CA SER A 127 2.90 6.48 -20.82
C SER A 127 3.74 7.23 -21.88
N ASP A 128 4.59 8.18 -21.46
CA ASP A 128 5.44 8.90 -22.41
C ASP A 128 6.60 8.01 -22.88
N PRO A 129 6.87 7.92 -24.20
CA PRO A 129 7.98 7.14 -24.74
C PRO A 129 9.34 7.50 -24.15
N GLU A 130 9.60 8.78 -23.87
CA GLU A 130 10.83 9.25 -23.21
C GLU A 130 10.97 8.74 -21.78
N TYR A 131 9.84 8.46 -21.09
CA TYR A 131 9.82 7.86 -19.78
C TYR A 131 9.98 6.34 -19.88
N TYR A 132 9.09 5.64 -20.61
CA TYR A 132 9.07 4.18 -20.57
C TYR A 132 10.25 3.53 -21.30
N ARG A 133 11.02 4.28 -22.11
CA ARG A 133 12.30 3.79 -22.62
C ARG A 133 13.20 3.29 -21.48
N TRP A 134 13.12 3.92 -20.30
CA TRP A 134 13.91 3.53 -19.14
C TRP A 134 13.34 2.31 -18.43
N THR A 135 12.04 2.14 -18.43
CA THR A 135 11.39 0.88 -18.00
C THR A 135 11.84 -0.28 -18.89
N GLN A 136 11.84 -0.08 -20.20
CA GLN A 136 12.33 -1.05 -21.19
C GLN A 136 13.83 -1.32 -21.01
N TRP A 137 14.61 -0.29 -20.77
CA TRP A 137 16.05 -0.41 -20.54
C TRP A 137 16.36 -1.25 -19.29
N VAL A 138 15.66 -1.04 -18.18
CA VAL A 138 15.82 -1.87 -16.96
C VAL A 138 15.42 -3.31 -17.23
N PHE A 139 14.34 -3.54 -17.98
CA PHE A 139 13.94 -4.90 -18.38
C PHE A 139 15.06 -5.61 -19.16
N ILE A 140 15.71 -4.93 -20.12
CA ILE A 140 16.88 -5.49 -20.85
C ILE A 140 17.99 -5.88 -19.87
N ARG A 141 18.29 -5.03 -18.87
CA ARG A 141 19.32 -5.35 -17.87
C ARG A 141 18.92 -6.56 -17.01
N LEU A 142 17.66 -6.67 -16.59
CA LEU A 142 17.14 -7.86 -15.90
C LEU A 142 17.25 -9.12 -16.76
N PHE A 143 16.94 -9.04 -18.04
CA PHE A 143 17.06 -10.15 -18.99
C PHE A 143 18.53 -10.62 -19.14
N HIS A 144 19.49 -9.71 -19.11
CA HIS A 144 20.91 -10.02 -19.21
C HIS A 144 21.61 -10.26 -17.86
N SER A 145 20.85 -10.49 -16.81
CA SER A 145 21.36 -10.74 -15.46
C SER A 145 20.80 -12.04 -14.87
N TYR A 146 21.56 -12.62 -13.96
CA TYR A 146 21.12 -13.68 -13.05
C TYR A 146 21.48 -13.30 -11.60
N TYR A 147 20.84 -13.93 -10.62
CA TYR A 147 21.18 -13.70 -9.22
C TYR A 147 22.13 -14.78 -8.71
N ASN A 148 23.28 -14.38 -8.19
CA ASN A 148 24.28 -15.27 -7.62
C ASN A 148 24.17 -15.25 -6.09
N TYR A 149 23.78 -16.36 -5.48
CA TYR A 149 23.65 -16.49 -4.03
C TYR A 149 24.99 -16.47 -3.29
N GLY A 150 26.09 -16.91 -3.93
CA GLY A 150 27.43 -16.92 -3.33
C GLY A 150 27.95 -15.52 -3.03
N VAL A 151 27.60 -14.53 -3.88
CA VAL A 151 27.94 -13.12 -3.67
C VAL A 151 26.74 -12.26 -3.22
N GLY A 152 25.54 -12.83 -3.20
CA GLY A 152 24.33 -12.17 -2.72
C GLY A 152 23.83 -11.01 -3.56
N GLN A 153 24.06 -11.02 -4.89
CA GLN A 153 23.68 -9.92 -5.79
C GLN A 153 23.48 -10.38 -7.24
N ALA A 154 22.88 -9.52 -8.06
CA ALA A 154 22.77 -9.72 -9.49
C ALA A 154 24.15 -9.66 -10.18
N ARG A 155 24.36 -10.53 -11.15
CA ARG A 155 25.58 -10.59 -11.98
C ARG A 155 25.21 -10.69 -13.46
N PRO A 156 26.11 -10.24 -14.36
CA PRO A 156 25.89 -10.37 -15.80
C PRO A 156 25.72 -11.84 -16.23
N ILE A 157 24.77 -12.11 -17.12
CA ILE A 157 24.47 -13.48 -17.59
C ILE A 157 25.69 -14.16 -18.27
N ASN A 158 26.62 -13.38 -18.82
CA ASN A 158 27.84 -13.89 -19.44
C ASN A 158 28.77 -14.58 -18.42
N GLU A 159 28.75 -14.19 -17.14
CA GLU A 159 29.49 -14.88 -16.09
C GLU A 159 28.90 -16.27 -15.82
N LEU A 160 27.56 -16.40 -15.86
CA LEU A 160 26.91 -17.69 -15.78
C LEU A 160 27.25 -18.57 -16.98
N ILE A 161 27.21 -18.04 -18.21
CA ILE A 161 27.56 -18.76 -19.43
C ILE A 161 28.99 -19.29 -19.33
N ALA A 162 29.93 -18.48 -18.90
CA ALA A 162 31.33 -18.91 -18.71
C ALA A 162 31.47 -20.01 -17.65
N HIS A 163 30.69 -19.96 -16.57
CA HIS A 163 30.65 -21.03 -15.55
C HIS A 163 30.08 -22.33 -16.14
N LEU A 164 28.97 -22.27 -16.87
CA LEU A 164 28.34 -23.44 -17.50
C LEU A 164 29.26 -24.09 -18.56
N GLU A 165 30.02 -23.29 -19.29
CA GLU A 165 31.03 -23.80 -20.27
C GLU A 165 32.20 -24.47 -19.59
N ALA A 166 32.57 -24.05 -18.38
CA ALA A 166 33.70 -24.59 -17.66
C ALA A 166 33.37 -25.81 -16.79
N GLN A 167 32.22 -25.80 -16.12
CA GLN A 167 31.87 -26.72 -15.03
C GLN A 167 30.45 -27.30 -15.12
N GLY A 168 29.61 -26.85 -16.10
CA GLY A 168 28.18 -27.20 -16.10
C GLY A 168 27.46 -26.57 -14.88
N THR A 169 26.62 -27.36 -14.23
CA THR A 169 25.92 -26.95 -13.00
C THR A 169 26.68 -27.27 -11.71
N GLU A 170 27.89 -27.83 -11.80
CA GLU A 170 28.70 -28.15 -10.61
C GLU A 170 29.05 -26.85 -9.84
N SER A 171 28.78 -26.86 -8.52
CA SER A 171 29.05 -25.72 -7.60
C SER A 171 28.34 -24.41 -8.01
N LEU A 172 27.28 -24.47 -8.82
CA LEU A 172 26.53 -23.29 -9.22
C LEU A 172 25.62 -22.81 -8.10
N GLU A 173 25.84 -21.58 -7.63
CA GLU A 173 25.01 -20.90 -6.62
C GLU A 173 24.15 -19.80 -7.29
N ALA A 174 23.27 -20.19 -8.18
CA ALA A 174 22.39 -19.27 -8.91
C ALA A 174 20.93 -19.46 -8.51
N ALA A 175 20.16 -18.37 -8.55
CA ALA A 175 18.71 -18.47 -8.46
C ALA A 175 18.16 -19.13 -9.74
N GLU A 176 17.30 -20.12 -9.56
CA GLU A 176 16.77 -20.96 -10.64
C GLU A 176 15.26 -21.18 -10.47
N SER A 177 14.56 -21.44 -11.58
CA SER A 177 13.15 -21.85 -11.56
C SER A 177 13.02 -23.32 -11.18
N GLU A 178 13.88 -24.16 -11.77
CA GLU A 178 13.92 -25.60 -11.56
C GLU A 178 15.37 -26.06 -11.36
N PRO A 179 15.62 -27.05 -10.48
CA PRO A 179 16.94 -27.61 -10.32
C PRO A 179 17.36 -28.35 -11.60
N LEU A 180 18.45 -27.92 -12.21
CA LEU A 180 19.03 -28.58 -13.38
C LEU A 180 20.37 -29.20 -13.01
N SER A 181 20.70 -30.33 -13.64
CA SER A 181 22.00 -31.01 -13.49
C SER A 181 22.51 -31.43 -14.86
N PHE A 182 23.65 -30.88 -15.28
CA PHE A 182 24.33 -31.21 -16.54
C PHE A 182 25.82 -30.84 -16.46
N THR A 183 26.63 -31.51 -17.29
CA THR A 183 28.06 -31.27 -17.38
C THR A 183 28.41 -30.16 -18.39
N ALA A 184 29.66 -29.68 -18.33
CA ALA A 184 30.18 -28.72 -19.30
C ALA A 184 30.18 -29.27 -20.75
N GLU A 185 30.43 -30.59 -20.90
CA GLU A 185 30.40 -31.26 -22.20
C GLU A 185 28.98 -31.31 -22.76
N GLU A 186 27.98 -31.62 -21.93
CA GLU A 186 26.57 -31.59 -22.33
C GLU A 186 26.17 -30.19 -22.77
N TRP A 187 26.48 -29.15 -21.95
CA TRP A 187 26.23 -27.77 -22.32
C TRP A 187 26.77 -27.38 -23.69
N LYS A 188 28.03 -27.72 -23.97
CA LYS A 188 28.71 -27.43 -25.24
C LYS A 188 28.12 -28.20 -26.43
N SER A 189 27.54 -29.38 -26.16
CA SER A 189 26.90 -30.21 -27.19
C SER A 189 25.52 -29.71 -27.61
N TRP A 190 24.88 -28.85 -26.83
CA TRP A 190 23.52 -28.36 -27.09
C TRP A 190 23.52 -27.29 -28.18
N ASP A 191 22.44 -27.27 -28.96
CA ASP A 191 22.18 -26.18 -29.89
C ASP A 191 21.83 -24.87 -29.16
N LYS A 192 21.83 -23.78 -29.91
CA LYS A 192 21.56 -22.44 -29.36
C LYS A 192 20.17 -22.33 -28.74
N ALA A 193 19.17 -23.01 -29.29
CA ALA A 193 17.81 -22.98 -28.78
C ALA A 193 17.73 -23.61 -27.38
N ARG A 194 18.33 -24.77 -27.19
CA ARG A 194 18.40 -25.45 -25.90
C ARG A 194 19.21 -24.66 -24.87
N GLN A 195 20.35 -24.10 -25.28
CA GLN A 195 21.15 -23.22 -24.40
C GLN A 195 20.34 -22.00 -23.97
N ALA A 196 19.66 -21.28 -24.89
CA ALA A 196 18.82 -20.14 -24.60
C ALA A 196 17.66 -20.48 -23.65
N GLN A 197 16.99 -21.62 -23.87
CA GLN A 197 15.94 -22.11 -22.98
C GLN A 197 16.48 -22.43 -21.57
N THR A 198 17.63 -23.04 -21.47
CA THR A 198 18.29 -23.32 -20.18
C THR A 198 18.66 -22.02 -19.46
N LEU A 199 19.13 -21.00 -20.17
CA LEU A 199 19.44 -19.69 -19.55
C LEU A 199 18.17 -19.02 -19.00
N MET A 200 16.97 -19.24 -19.57
CA MET A 200 15.72 -18.73 -18.99
C MET A 200 15.47 -19.23 -17.57
N ASN A 201 16.00 -20.43 -17.23
CA ASN A 201 15.92 -20.99 -15.88
C ASN A 201 16.64 -20.14 -14.81
N TYR A 202 17.56 -19.24 -15.22
CA TYR A 202 18.41 -18.46 -14.32
C TYR A 202 18.22 -16.95 -14.45
N ARG A 203 17.71 -16.44 -15.58
CA ARG A 203 17.55 -14.99 -15.83
C ARG A 203 16.66 -14.34 -14.77
N LEU A 204 16.94 -13.07 -14.45
CA LEU A 204 16.08 -12.25 -13.58
C LEU A 204 14.77 -11.82 -14.25
N ALA A 205 14.78 -11.57 -15.57
CA ALA A 205 13.58 -11.49 -16.38
C ALA A 205 13.54 -12.71 -17.31
N TYR A 206 12.53 -13.53 -17.18
CA TYR A 206 12.45 -14.81 -17.89
C TYR A 206 11.05 -15.10 -18.40
N LEU A 207 10.97 -15.91 -19.43
CA LEU A 207 9.72 -16.39 -20.02
C LEU A 207 9.42 -17.79 -19.50
N GLY A 208 8.37 -17.91 -18.69
CA GLY A 208 8.01 -19.17 -18.03
C GLY A 208 6.52 -19.47 -18.14
N GLU A 209 6.15 -20.72 -17.90
CA GLU A 209 4.76 -21.12 -17.77
C GLU A 209 4.29 -20.95 -16.33
N THR A 210 3.24 -20.20 -16.12
CA THR A 210 2.71 -19.92 -14.78
C THR A 210 1.19 -19.92 -14.75
N MET A 211 0.63 -20.19 -13.58
CA MET A 211 -0.81 -20.08 -13.35
C MET A 211 -1.20 -18.63 -13.24
N VAL A 212 -2.20 -18.22 -14.02
CA VAL A 212 -2.68 -16.84 -14.09
C VAL A 212 -4.19 -16.77 -13.93
N ASN A 213 -4.68 -15.60 -13.48
CA ASN A 213 -6.10 -15.28 -13.45
C ASN A 213 -6.52 -14.79 -14.85
N TRP A 214 -7.01 -15.69 -15.68
CA TRP A 214 -7.46 -15.36 -17.03
C TRP A 214 -8.92 -14.92 -17.05
N CYS A 215 -9.21 -13.81 -17.69
CA CYS A 215 -10.55 -13.33 -17.93
C CYS A 215 -10.84 -13.29 -19.44
N GLU A 216 -11.61 -14.24 -19.93
CA GLU A 216 -11.97 -14.37 -21.35
C GLU A 216 -12.66 -13.11 -21.87
N ALA A 217 -13.62 -12.57 -21.11
CA ALA A 217 -14.40 -11.40 -21.52
C ALA A 217 -13.55 -10.12 -21.64
N LEU A 218 -12.48 -10.00 -20.85
CA LEU A 218 -11.54 -8.87 -20.90
C LEU A 218 -10.33 -9.19 -21.81
N GLY A 219 -10.17 -10.45 -22.23
CA GLY A 219 -9.06 -10.90 -23.08
C GLY A 219 -7.67 -10.71 -22.45
N THR A 220 -7.55 -10.73 -21.13
CA THR A 220 -6.30 -10.43 -20.44
C THR A 220 -6.14 -11.20 -19.14
N VAL A 221 -4.88 -11.28 -18.68
CA VAL A 221 -4.52 -11.72 -17.34
C VAL A 221 -4.80 -10.59 -16.34
N LEU A 222 -5.40 -10.95 -15.20
CA LEU A 222 -5.70 -10.05 -14.09
C LEU A 222 -4.78 -10.34 -12.90
N ALA A 223 -4.38 -9.28 -12.20
CA ALA A 223 -3.70 -9.41 -10.91
C ALA A 223 -4.69 -9.90 -9.83
N ASN A 224 -4.17 -10.43 -8.71
CA ASN A 224 -5.04 -10.97 -7.65
C ASN A 224 -5.95 -9.91 -7.02
N ASP A 225 -5.53 -8.67 -6.99
CA ASP A 225 -6.31 -7.51 -6.52
C ASP A 225 -7.35 -7.00 -7.53
N GLU A 226 -7.30 -7.47 -8.78
CA GLU A 226 -8.31 -7.22 -9.82
C GLU A 226 -9.43 -8.27 -9.83
N VAL A 227 -9.37 -9.28 -8.95
CA VAL A 227 -10.35 -10.40 -8.89
C VAL A 227 -10.97 -10.50 -7.50
N SER A 228 -12.29 -10.68 -7.44
CA SER A 228 -13.04 -10.95 -6.21
C SER A 228 -14.12 -11.98 -6.47
N ASP A 229 -14.23 -12.99 -5.60
CA ASP A 229 -15.25 -14.05 -5.68
C ASP A 229 -15.30 -14.77 -7.04
N GLY A 230 -14.14 -14.96 -7.68
CA GLY A 230 -14.03 -15.65 -8.97
C GLY A 230 -14.47 -14.81 -10.18
N VAL A 231 -14.68 -13.50 -9.99
CA VAL A 231 -15.03 -12.57 -11.06
C VAL A 231 -14.10 -11.35 -11.06
N SER A 232 -13.95 -10.73 -12.21
CA SER A 232 -13.23 -9.46 -12.33
C SER A 232 -13.95 -8.36 -11.56
N ILE A 233 -13.23 -7.54 -10.79
CA ILE A 233 -13.78 -6.37 -10.09
C ILE A 233 -14.43 -5.41 -11.09
N ARG A 234 -13.88 -5.35 -12.31
CA ARG A 234 -14.46 -4.59 -13.41
C ARG A 234 -15.32 -5.46 -14.29
N GLY A 235 -16.58 -5.12 -14.39
CA GLY A 235 -17.56 -5.78 -15.24
C GLY A 235 -18.13 -7.08 -14.70
N GLY A 236 -17.63 -7.62 -13.58
CA GLY A 236 -18.15 -8.83 -12.96
C GLY A 236 -18.02 -10.10 -13.83
N HIS A 237 -17.02 -10.15 -14.71
CA HIS A 237 -16.81 -11.25 -15.63
C HIS A 237 -16.15 -12.44 -14.95
N PRO A 238 -16.51 -13.70 -15.31
CA PRO A 238 -15.85 -14.89 -14.79
C PRO A 238 -14.34 -14.89 -15.04
N VAL A 239 -13.58 -15.33 -14.04
CA VAL A 239 -12.13 -15.49 -14.10
C VAL A 239 -11.80 -16.94 -13.83
N GLU A 240 -10.87 -17.51 -14.59
CA GLU A 240 -10.38 -18.86 -14.40
C GLU A 240 -8.87 -18.93 -14.20
N GLN A 241 -8.42 -19.95 -13.45
CA GLN A 241 -7.00 -20.26 -13.35
C GLN A 241 -6.56 -20.99 -14.62
N ARG A 242 -5.55 -20.43 -15.29
CA ARG A 242 -5.03 -20.99 -16.55
C ARG A 242 -3.51 -20.98 -16.56
N LYS A 243 -2.90 -22.10 -16.99
CA LYS A 243 -1.45 -22.16 -17.21
C LYS A 243 -1.14 -21.45 -18.53
N MET A 244 -0.34 -20.39 -18.48
CA MET A 244 0.01 -19.59 -19.64
C MET A 244 1.50 -19.22 -19.61
N ARG A 245 2.08 -19.10 -20.80
CA ARG A 245 3.43 -18.59 -20.98
C ARG A 245 3.44 -17.08 -20.74
N GLN A 246 4.24 -16.62 -19.77
CA GLN A 246 4.29 -15.23 -19.32
C GLN A 246 5.72 -14.77 -19.06
N TRP A 247 6.00 -13.52 -19.33
CA TRP A 247 7.20 -12.87 -18.79
C TRP A 247 7.07 -12.75 -17.27
N CYS A 248 8.12 -13.10 -16.57
CA CYS A 248 8.20 -13.05 -15.11
C CYS A 248 9.47 -12.33 -14.66
N LEU A 249 9.40 -11.69 -13.49
CA LEU A 249 10.57 -11.15 -12.81
C LEU A 249 10.86 -11.98 -11.57
N ARG A 250 12.12 -12.40 -11.40
CA ARG A 250 12.59 -13.26 -10.30
C ARG A 250 12.79 -12.47 -9.01
N VAL A 251 11.70 -11.89 -8.51
CA VAL A 251 11.67 -11.12 -7.25
C VAL A 251 12.03 -12.00 -6.06
N SER A 252 11.67 -13.29 -6.11
CA SER A 252 11.96 -14.29 -5.07
C SER A 252 13.47 -14.42 -4.77
N ALA A 253 14.34 -14.19 -5.76
CA ALA A 253 15.78 -14.21 -5.58
C ALA A 253 16.30 -13.17 -4.57
N TYR A 254 15.56 -12.07 -4.40
CA TYR A 254 15.88 -10.98 -3.49
C TYR A 254 15.18 -11.08 -2.13
N ALA A 255 14.38 -12.12 -1.88
CA ALA A 255 13.55 -12.26 -0.70
C ALA A 255 14.30 -12.07 0.62
N GLY A 256 15.49 -12.67 0.75
CA GLY A 256 16.35 -12.51 1.93
C GLY A 256 16.76 -11.05 2.16
N ARG A 257 17.27 -10.38 1.13
CA ARG A 257 17.70 -8.98 1.19
C ARG A 257 16.54 -8.01 1.44
N LEU A 258 15.36 -8.31 0.89
CA LEU A 258 14.15 -7.54 1.15
C LEU A 258 13.71 -7.62 2.62
N LEU A 259 13.92 -8.77 3.29
CA LEU A 259 13.64 -8.92 4.72
C LEU A 259 14.69 -8.22 5.59
N GLU A 260 15.98 -8.45 5.34
CA GLU A 260 17.09 -7.95 6.14
C GLU A 260 17.11 -6.43 6.23
N SER A 261 16.77 -5.74 5.16
CA SER A 261 16.80 -4.28 5.12
C SER A 261 15.59 -3.60 5.76
N LEU A 262 14.49 -4.32 6.07
CA LEU A 262 13.29 -3.74 6.69
C LEU A 262 13.59 -3.07 8.04
N ASP A 263 14.50 -3.65 8.85
CA ASP A 263 14.77 -3.16 10.20
C ASP A 263 15.46 -1.79 10.21
N ARG A 264 16.12 -1.42 9.11
CA ARG A 264 16.78 -0.09 8.92
C ARG A 264 15.82 1.02 8.51
N LEU A 265 14.61 0.68 8.07
CA LEU A 265 13.65 1.63 7.52
C LEU A 265 12.80 2.24 8.63
N ALA A 266 12.56 3.56 8.55
CA ALA A 266 11.69 4.28 9.46
C ALA A 266 10.21 4.14 9.02
N TRP A 267 9.75 2.89 8.93
CA TRP A 267 8.39 2.51 8.57
C TRP A 267 7.64 2.03 9.81
N SER A 268 6.30 2.11 9.79
CA SER A 268 5.48 1.55 10.87
C SER A 268 5.68 0.03 10.99
N GLU A 269 5.61 -0.50 12.21
CA GLU A 269 5.74 -1.95 12.43
C GLU A 269 4.64 -2.74 11.71
N SER A 270 3.44 -2.20 11.63
CA SER A 270 2.34 -2.83 10.86
C SER A 270 2.69 -3.01 9.39
N LEU A 271 3.33 -2.01 8.77
CA LEU A 271 3.78 -2.10 7.38
C LEU A 271 4.92 -3.11 7.20
N LYS A 272 5.91 -3.07 8.10
CA LYS A 272 7.01 -4.06 8.09
C LYS A 272 6.50 -5.48 8.26
N GLU A 273 5.55 -5.71 9.19
CA GLU A 273 4.91 -7.01 9.37
C GLU A 273 4.12 -7.47 8.14
N SER A 274 3.43 -6.56 7.48
CA SER A 274 2.75 -6.88 6.21
C SER A 274 3.75 -7.38 5.16
N GLN A 275 4.91 -6.74 5.04
CA GLN A 275 5.96 -7.20 4.12
C GLN A 275 6.62 -8.50 4.58
N ARG A 276 6.95 -8.64 5.88
CA ARG A 276 7.51 -9.89 6.43
C ARG A 276 6.57 -11.07 6.17
N ASN A 277 5.29 -10.88 6.41
CA ASN A 277 4.27 -11.91 6.17
C ASN A 277 4.10 -12.22 4.69
N TRP A 278 4.17 -11.23 3.81
CA TRP A 278 4.08 -11.42 2.37
C TRP A 278 5.28 -12.16 1.80
N ILE A 279 6.49 -11.77 2.21
CA ILE A 279 7.73 -12.45 1.82
C ILE A 279 7.78 -13.85 2.43
N GLY A 280 7.35 -14.02 3.69
CA GLY A 280 7.05 -15.29 4.34
C GLY A 280 8.22 -16.23 4.37
N LYS A 281 9.32 -15.84 5.05
CA LYS A 281 10.48 -16.71 5.27
C LYS A 281 10.11 -17.93 6.11
N SER A 282 10.47 -19.11 5.64
CA SER A 282 10.32 -20.36 6.38
C SER A 282 11.57 -21.23 6.23
N GLU A 283 12.07 -21.73 7.34
CA GLU A 283 13.22 -22.64 7.37
C GLU A 283 12.74 -24.06 7.63
N GLY A 284 13.00 -24.94 6.68
CA GLY A 284 12.53 -26.32 6.74
C GLY A 284 13.44 -27.27 5.98
N ALA A 285 12.89 -28.39 5.54
CA ALA A 285 13.56 -29.32 4.65
C ALA A 285 12.65 -29.78 3.53
N GLU A 286 13.24 -29.98 2.36
CA GLU A 286 12.65 -30.79 1.29
C GLU A 286 12.92 -32.25 1.60
N VAL A 287 11.87 -33.08 1.61
CA VAL A 287 11.94 -34.50 1.88
C VAL A 287 11.36 -35.26 0.69
N ARG A 288 12.03 -36.29 0.26
CA ARG A 288 11.60 -37.14 -0.85
C ARG A 288 10.80 -38.33 -0.36
N PHE A 289 9.64 -38.52 -0.94
CA PHE A 289 8.73 -39.65 -0.70
C PHE A 289 8.64 -40.48 -1.97
N PRO A 290 9.24 -41.67 -2.02
CA PRO A 290 9.16 -42.53 -3.20
C PRO A 290 7.71 -42.94 -3.53
N ILE A 291 7.34 -42.89 -4.80
CA ILE A 291 6.03 -43.35 -5.27
C ILE A 291 6.11 -44.87 -5.52
N LEU A 292 5.28 -45.63 -4.83
CA LEU A 292 5.24 -47.09 -4.97
C LEU A 292 4.68 -47.52 -6.34
N CYS A 293 5.17 -48.64 -6.87
CA CYS A 293 4.60 -49.29 -8.08
C CYS A 293 3.15 -49.69 -7.86
N ASP A 294 2.84 -50.29 -6.71
CA ASP A 294 1.52 -50.49 -6.14
C ASP A 294 1.60 -50.56 -4.60
N ARG A 295 0.45 -50.62 -3.93
CA ARG A 295 0.35 -50.49 -2.45
C ARG A 295 1.22 -51.52 -1.70
N ASP A 296 1.33 -52.73 -2.20
CA ASP A 296 1.97 -53.84 -1.48
C ASP A 296 3.43 -54.09 -1.96
N SER A 297 3.90 -53.31 -2.95
CA SER A 297 5.20 -53.47 -3.61
C SER A 297 6.28 -52.65 -2.89
N LYS A 298 6.61 -52.99 -1.63
CA LYS A 298 7.70 -52.33 -0.89
C LYS A 298 9.00 -52.39 -1.65
N GLY A 299 9.70 -51.26 -1.79
CA GLY A 299 10.98 -51.15 -2.49
C GLY A 299 10.90 -51.14 -4.01
N CYS A 300 9.69 -51.23 -4.62
CA CYS A 300 9.47 -50.96 -6.05
C CYS A 300 8.94 -49.53 -6.22
N HIS A 301 9.76 -48.64 -6.75
CA HIS A 301 9.44 -47.24 -6.92
C HIS A 301 9.38 -46.86 -8.39
N ARG A 302 8.41 -46.03 -8.79
CA ARG A 302 8.23 -45.51 -10.16
C ARG A 302 8.50 -44.01 -10.30
N GLY A 303 8.83 -43.34 -9.22
CA GLY A 303 9.09 -41.94 -9.15
C GLY A 303 9.21 -41.48 -7.70
N GLU A 304 9.27 -40.18 -7.45
CA GLU A 304 9.30 -39.63 -6.11
C GLU A 304 8.54 -38.31 -6.02
N LEU A 305 7.89 -38.07 -4.88
CA LEU A 305 7.30 -36.76 -4.52
C LEU A 305 8.28 -36.00 -3.62
N THR A 306 8.61 -34.79 -3.98
CA THR A 306 9.38 -33.89 -3.09
C THR A 306 8.42 -32.97 -2.35
N VAL A 307 8.54 -32.93 -1.02
CA VAL A 307 7.71 -32.12 -0.12
C VAL A 307 8.58 -31.17 0.66
N PHE A 308 8.17 -29.90 0.74
CA PHE A 308 8.78 -28.94 1.68
C PHE A 308 7.96 -28.90 2.98
N THR A 309 8.62 -29.05 4.12
CA THR A 309 7.99 -28.89 5.44
C THR A 309 8.89 -28.16 6.43
N THR A 310 8.29 -27.32 7.28
CA THR A 310 8.93 -26.70 8.44
C THR A 310 8.85 -27.60 9.68
N ARG A 311 7.99 -28.62 9.63
CA ARG A 311 7.69 -29.55 10.72
C ARG A 311 8.24 -30.95 10.42
N VAL A 312 9.53 -31.02 10.13
CA VAL A 312 10.23 -32.31 9.89
C VAL A 312 10.19 -33.25 11.10
N ASP A 313 9.99 -32.72 12.31
CA ASP A 313 9.77 -33.46 13.53
C ASP A 313 8.54 -34.38 13.48
N THR A 314 7.53 -34.01 12.67
CA THR A 314 6.26 -34.73 12.64
C THR A 314 6.17 -35.81 11.55
N ILE A 315 7.26 -36.10 10.82
CA ILE A 315 7.26 -37.02 9.67
C ILE A 315 6.80 -38.44 10.01
N PHE A 316 6.98 -38.91 11.25
CA PHE A 316 6.45 -40.17 11.73
C PHE A 316 4.93 -40.19 11.87
N GLY A 317 4.27 -39.02 11.92
CA GLY A 317 2.82 -38.85 11.98
C GLY A 317 2.15 -38.69 10.62
N VAL A 318 2.90 -38.81 9.52
CA VAL A 318 2.34 -38.66 8.16
C VAL A 318 1.48 -39.86 7.83
N SER A 319 0.20 -39.63 7.56
CA SER A 319 -0.75 -40.71 7.24
C SER A 319 -1.30 -40.63 5.80
N PHE A 320 -1.11 -39.51 5.11
CA PHE A 320 -1.40 -39.39 3.68
C PHE A 320 -0.59 -38.23 3.06
N MET A 321 -0.53 -38.22 1.73
CA MET A 321 0.04 -37.14 0.93
C MET A 321 -1.08 -36.38 0.23
N VAL A 322 -0.90 -35.08 0.01
CA VAL A 322 -1.88 -34.28 -0.74
C VAL A 322 -1.19 -33.44 -1.80
N LEU A 323 -1.72 -33.49 -3.01
CA LEU A 323 -1.29 -32.68 -4.14
C LEU A 323 -2.27 -31.55 -4.42
N ALA A 324 -1.75 -30.41 -4.82
CA ALA A 324 -2.56 -29.36 -5.41
C ALA A 324 -3.18 -29.83 -6.73
N PRO A 325 -4.42 -29.44 -7.08
CA PRO A 325 -5.06 -29.82 -8.35
C PRO A 325 -4.26 -29.44 -9.60
N GLU A 326 -3.45 -28.39 -9.51
CA GLU A 326 -2.63 -27.86 -10.60
C GLU A 326 -1.21 -28.46 -10.64
N SER A 327 -0.87 -29.35 -9.72
CA SER A 327 0.46 -29.97 -9.64
C SER A 327 0.72 -30.89 -10.82
N ASP A 328 1.91 -30.82 -11.40
CA ASP A 328 2.32 -31.69 -12.51
C ASP A 328 2.36 -33.18 -12.10
N TYR A 329 2.55 -33.45 -10.80
CA TYR A 329 2.46 -34.82 -10.25
C TYR A 329 1.08 -35.49 -10.40
N VAL A 330 0.00 -34.71 -10.56
CA VAL A 330 -1.36 -35.24 -10.63
C VAL A 330 -1.50 -36.24 -11.79
N ALA A 331 -0.94 -35.93 -12.97
CA ALA A 331 -0.97 -36.80 -14.11
C ALA A 331 -0.16 -38.10 -13.88
N GLU A 332 0.98 -38.01 -13.16
CA GLU A 332 1.87 -39.14 -12.87
C GLU A 332 1.27 -40.11 -11.85
N VAL A 333 0.59 -39.58 -10.81
CA VAL A 333 0.01 -40.42 -9.74
C VAL A 333 -1.38 -40.93 -10.02
N THR A 334 -2.10 -40.38 -10.98
CA THR A 334 -3.49 -40.75 -11.28
C THR A 334 -3.53 -42.14 -11.97
N THR A 335 -4.13 -43.13 -11.31
CA THR A 335 -4.33 -44.45 -11.89
C THR A 335 -5.53 -44.46 -12.87
N ALA A 336 -5.52 -45.41 -13.81
CA ALA A 336 -6.58 -45.56 -14.79
C ALA A 336 -7.98 -45.68 -14.14
N ASN A 337 -8.07 -46.35 -13.00
CA ASN A 337 -9.33 -46.54 -12.26
C ASN A 337 -9.85 -45.24 -11.62
N GLN A 338 -9.00 -44.28 -11.34
CA GLN A 338 -9.34 -43.00 -10.72
C GLN A 338 -9.41 -41.84 -11.73
N ALA A 339 -8.98 -42.05 -12.97
CA ALA A 339 -8.88 -40.99 -13.98
C ALA A 339 -10.17 -40.17 -14.14
N GLN A 340 -11.33 -40.80 -14.18
CA GLN A 340 -12.60 -40.10 -14.33
C GLN A 340 -12.98 -39.28 -13.09
N ALA A 341 -12.73 -39.80 -11.89
CA ALA A 341 -13.02 -39.09 -10.63
C ALA A 341 -12.10 -37.90 -10.46
N VAL A 342 -10.80 -38.04 -10.76
CA VAL A 342 -9.80 -37.00 -10.73
C VAL A 342 -10.16 -35.91 -11.73
N GLU A 343 -10.43 -36.21 -12.98
CA GLU A 343 -10.82 -35.26 -14.01
C GLU A 343 -12.04 -34.41 -13.57
N LYS A 344 -13.08 -35.08 -13.05
CA LYS A 344 -14.28 -34.38 -12.53
C LYS A 344 -13.91 -33.41 -11.40
N TYR A 345 -13.00 -33.79 -10.50
CA TYR A 345 -12.56 -32.95 -9.40
C TYR A 345 -11.77 -31.74 -9.91
N LEU A 346 -10.83 -31.96 -10.85
CA LEU A 346 -10.04 -30.89 -11.46
C LEU A 346 -10.94 -29.82 -12.13
N GLN A 347 -11.96 -30.27 -12.87
CA GLN A 347 -12.92 -29.36 -13.51
C GLN A 347 -13.72 -28.54 -12.48
N ALA A 348 -14.10 -29.13 -11.35
CA ALA A 348 -14.83 -28.45 -10.29
C ALA A 348 -13.98 -27.38 -9.56
N THR A 349 -12.70 -27.62 -9.40
CA THR A 349 -11.78 -26.71 -8.68
C THR A 349 -11.19 -25.61 -9.55
N LYS A 350 -11.20 -25.76 -10.88
CA LYS A 350 -10.58 -24.86 -11.85
C LYS A 350 -11.04 -23.38 -11.78
N ARG A 351 -12.26 -23.13 -11.30
CA ARG A 351 -12.86 -21.78 -11.20
C ARG A 351 -12.59 -21.09 -9.86
N ARG A 352 -11.92 -21.77 -8.92
CA ARG A 352 -11.68 -21.24 -7.57
C ARG A 352 -10.32 -20.58 -7.52
N THR A 353 -10.30 -19.29 -7.14
CA THR A 353 -9.04 -18.56 -6.92
C THR A 353 -8.33 -19.08 -5.67
N GLU A 354 -7.03 -18.86 -5.56
CA GLU A 354 -6.26 -19.19 -4.35
C GLU A 354 -6.85 -18.50 -3.09
N ARG A 355 -7.32 -17.27 -3.23
CA ARG A 355 -7.94 -16.53 -2.15
C ARG A 355 -9.23 -17.20 -1.67
N ASP A 356 -10.08 -17.63 -2.60
CA ASP A 356 -11.31 -18.34 -2.28
C ASP A 356 -11.02 -19.67 -1.57
N ARG A 357 -10.00 -20.40 -2.04
CA ARG A 357 -9.54 -21.68 -1.46
C ARG A 357 -9.00 -21.51 -0.04
N MET A 358 -8.28 -20.40 0.23
CA MET A 358 -7.77 -20.07 1.57
C MET A 358 -8.88 -19.66 2.56
N ALA A 359 -9.95 -19.05 2.06
CA ALA A 359 -11.07 -18.58 2.88
C ALA A 359 -12.11 -19.69 3.15
N ASP A 360 -12.21 -20.69 2.28
CA ASP A 360 -13.21 -21.77 2.35
C ASP A 360 -12.78 -22.86 3.34
N ARG A 361 -13.68 -23.20 4.25
CA ARG A 361 -13.47 -24.26 5.25
C ARG A 361 -14.07 -25.61 4.82
N ARG A 362 -14.67 -25.71 3.64
CA ARG A 362 -15.22 -26.97 3.13
C ARG A 362 -14.10 -27.95 2.81
N VAL A 363 -14.27 -29.19 3.27
CA VAL A 363 -13.35 -30.27 2.96
C VAL A 363 -13.76 -30.92 1.65
N SER A 364 -12.82 -30.98 0.69
CA SER A 364 -13.01 -31.66 -0.59
C SER A 364 -11.71 -32.32 -1.04
N GLY A 365 -11.81 -33.40 -1.78
CA GLY A 365 -10.63 -34.09 -2.30
C GLY A 365 -11.01 -35.36 -3.09
N VAL A 366 -10.03 -35.89 -3.80
CA VAL A 366 -10.16 -37.16 -4.56
C VAL A 366 -8.90 -38.02 -4.40
N PHE A 367 -9.07 -39.31 -4.22
CA PHE A 367 -7.94 -40.24 -4.15
C PHE A 367 -7.37 -40.49 -5.56
N SER A 368 -6.04 -40.37 -5.68
CA SER A 368 -5.35 -40.56 -6.97
C SER A 368 -5.27 -42.04 -7.45
N GLY A 369 -5.41 -43.00 -6.53
CA GLY A 369 -5.19 -44.43 -6.74
C GLY A 369 -3.77 -44.87 -6.42
N SER A 370 -2.85 -43.96 -6.11
CA SER A 370 -1.43 -44.25 -5.88
C SER A 370 -1.05 -44.07 -4.42
N TYR A 371 0.12 -44.63 -4.06
CA TYR A 371 0.68 -44.57 -2.72
C TYR A 371 2.14 -44.10 -2.78
N ALA A 372 2.56 -43.36 -1.75
CA ALA A 372 3.97 -43.04 -1.49
C ALA A 372 4.50 -43.86 -0.30
N GLU A 373 5.79 -44.11 -0.24
CA GLU A 373 6.44 -44.74 0.89
C GLU A 373 6.95 -43.67 1.85
N ASN A 374 6.58 -43.74 3.13
CA ASN A 374 7.19 -42.89 4.15
C ASN A 374 8.66 -43.29 4.32
N PRO A 375 9.65 -42.39 4.06
CA PRO A 375 11.06 -42.78 4.03
C PRO A 375 11.63 -43.17 5.39
N LEU A 376 10.91 -42.96 6.50
CA LEU A 376 11.34 -43.33 7.86
C LEU A 376 10.65 -44.56 8.41
N THR A 377 9.38 -44.76 8.08
CA THR A 377 8.61 -45.90 8.60
C THR A 377 8.50 -47.05 7.58
N GLY A 378 8.72 -46.79 6.29
CA GLY A 378 8.50 -47.74 5.20
C GLY A 378 7.04 -48.10 4.98
N GLU A 379 6.12 -47.31 5.50
CA GLU A 379 4.67 -47.50 5.33
C GLU A 379 4.17 -46.90 4.02
N ALA A 380 3.21 -47.59 3.38
CA ALA A 380 2.51 -47.09 2.21
C ALA A 380 1.42 -46.08 2.64
N ILE A 381 1.54 -44.84 2.20
CA ILE A 381 0.60 -43.75 2.50
C ILE A 381 -0.13 -43.30 1.22
N PRO A 382 -1.47 -43.16 1.24
CA PRO A 382 -2.25 -42.80 0.06
C PRO A 382 -1.96 -41.38 -0.41
N ILE A 383 -2.01 -41.16 -1.73
CA ILE A 383 -1.81 -39.86 -2.37
C ILE A 383 -3.18 -39.31 -2.77
N TRP A 384 -3.56 -38.18 -2.20
CA TRP A 384 -4.82 -37.47 -2.47
C TRP A 384 -4.57 -36.19 -3.29
N ILE A 385 -5.61 -35.71 -3.94
CA ILE A 385 -5.63 -34.41 -4.63
C ILE A 385 -6.69 -33.55 -3.95
N SER A 386 -6.31 -32.36 -3.49
CA SER A 386 -7.25 -31.47 -2.81
C SER A 386 -6.88 -30.00 -3.01
N ASP A 387 -7.90 -29.16 -3.11
CA ASP A 387 -7.80 -27.74 -3.36
C ASP A 387 -7.41 -26.90 -2.12
N TYR A 388 -7.26 -27.51 -0.93
CA TYR A 388 -6.67 -26.81 0.21
C TYR A 388 -5.14 -26.70 0.13
N VAL A 389 -4.50 -27.43 -0.78
CA VAL A 389 -3.08 -27.32 -1.09
C VAL A 389 -2.89 -26.41 -2.30
N LEU A 390 -1.94 -25.48 -2.21
CA LEU A 390 -1.65 -24.49 -3.26
C LEU A 390 -0.39 -24.92 -4.05
N ALA A 391 -0.48 -24.94 -5.37
CA ALA A 391 0.64 -25.32 -6.24
C ALA A 391 1.84 -24.38 -6.15
N GLY A 392 1.62 -23.13 -5.83
CA GLY A 392 2.68 -22.12 -5.75
C GLY A 392 3.40 -22.06 -4.40
N TYR A 393 3.07 -22.90 -3.43
CA TYR A 393 3.79 -23.00 -2.16
C TYR A 393 4.55 -24.33 -2.07
N GLY A 394 5.88 -24.23 -1.98
CA GLY A 394 6.74 -25.41 -1.96
C GLY A 394 6.77 -26.13 -3.32
N THR A 395 6.48 -27.43 -3.31
CA THR A 395 6.49 -28.30 -4.49
C THR A 395 5.07 -28.58 -5.03
N GLY A 396 4.04 -27.94 -4.47
CA GLY A 396 2.65 -28.30 -4.77
C GLY A 396 2.21 -29.65 -4.19
N ALA A 397 3.02 -30.24 -3.33
CA ALA A 397 2.76 -31.46 -2.58
C ALA A 397 3.01 -31.23 -1.09
N ILE A 398 2.18 -31.78 -0.22
CA ILE A 398 2.36 -31.75 1.22
C ILE A 398 2.32 -33.16 1.82
N MET A 399 3.07 -33.37 2.88
CA MET A 399 2.88 -34.49 3.80
C MET A 399 1.81 -34.08 4.83
N ALA A 400 0.75 -34.83 4.94
CA ALA A 400 -0.34 -34.51 5.86
C ALA A 400 -0.15 -35.19 7.21
N VAL A 401 -0.25 -34.37 8.29
CA VAL A 401 -0.07 -34.81 9.67
C VAL A 401 -1.31 -34.44 10.47
N PRO A 402 -2.39 -35.21 10.38
CA PRO A 402 -3.69 -34.86 10.94
C PRO A 402 -3.69 -34.74 12.47
N GLY A 403 -2.74 -35.34 13.19
CA GLY A 403 -2.60 -35.13 14.63
C GLY A 403 -2.18 -33.71 15.02
N HIS A 404 -1.54 -32.95 14.11
CA HIS A 404 -0.86 -31.70 14.41
C HIS A 404 -1.08 -30.56 13.39
N ASP A 405 -2.06 -30.73 12.49
CA ASP A 405 -2.54 -29.67 11.59
C ASP A 405 -4.07 -29.76 11.45
N SER A 406 -4.75 -28.65 11.68
CA SER A 406 -6.22 -28.60 11.73
C SER A 406 -6.90 -28.89 10.38
N ARG A 407 -6.26 -28.53 9.28
CA ARG A 407 -6.81 -28.81 7.92
C ARG A 407 -6.64 -30.29 7.58
N ASP A 408 -5.47 -30.85 7.88
CA ASP A 408 -5.19 -32.28 7.70
C ASP A 408 -6.11 -33.11 8.60
N PHE A 409 -6.37 -32.64 9.82
CA PHE A 409 -7.31 -33.29 10.76
C PHE A 409 -8.73 -33.33 10.20
N ALA A 410 -9.23 -32.19 9.70
CA ALA A 410 -10.57 -32.11 9.10
C ALA A 410 -10.67 -33.03 7.87
N PHE A 411 -9.62 -33.07 7.04
CA PHE A 411 -9.55 -33.94 5.88
C PHE A 411 -9.52 -35.41 6.28
N ALA A 412 -8.67 -35.81 7.23
CA ALA A 412 -8.58 -37.18 7.72
C ALA A 412 -9.91 -37.67 8.31
N ARG A 413 -10.61 -36.82 9.06
CA ARG A 413 -11.92 -37.15 9.62
C ARG A 413 -12.99 -37.32 8.53
N HIS A 414 -12.95 -36.46 7.48
CA HIS A 414 -13.92 -36.53 6.39
C HIS A 414 -13.77 -37.82 5.54
N PHE A 415 -12.52 -38.24 5.33
CA PHE A 415 -12.20 -39.39 4.46
C PHE A 415 -11.82 -40.66 5.24
N ASP A 416 -12.04 -40.70 6.56
CA ASP A 416 -11.74 -41.81 7.46
C ASP A 416 -10.28 -42.30 7.35
N LEU A 417 -9.33 -41.33 7.37
CA LEU A 417 -7.90 -41.61 7.31
C LEU A 417 -7.28 -41.67 8.70
N PRO A 418 -6.15 -42.42 8.89
CA PRO A 418 -5.50 -42.54 10.21
C PRO A 418 -5.01 -41.22 10.76
N ILE A 419 -5.13 -41.02 12.07
CA ILE A 419 -4.59 -39.89 12.83
C ILE A 419 -3.58 -40.43 13.82
N ILE A 420 -2.33 -39.97 13.76
CA ILE A 420 -1.22 -40.42 14.59
C ILE A 420 -0.71 -39.25 15.44
N GLN A 421 -0.69 -39.45 16.77
CA GLN A 421 -0.10 -38.47 17.69
C GLN A 421 1.40 -38.65 17.74
N VAL A 422 2.16 -37.62 17.38
CA VAL A 422 3.64 -37.62 17.45
C VAL A 422 4.22 -36.50 18.29
N VAL A 423 3.41 -35.50 18.65
CA VAL A 423 3.77 -34.45 19.62
C VAL A 423 2.83 -34.52 20.79
N LEU A 424 3.39 -34.58 22.00
CA LEU A 424 2.68 -34.54 23.25
C LEU A 424 2.86 -33.14 23.87
N PRO A 425 1.83 -32.29 23.90
CA PRO A 425 1.90 -30.99 24.58
C PRO A 425 2.26 -31.10 26.03
N GLU A 426 2.84 -30.06 26.64
CA GLU A 426 3.23 -30.05 28.04
C GLU A 426 2.01 -30.27 28.97
N GLY A 427 2.13 -31.20 29.92
CA GLY A 427 1.08 -31.49 30.87
C GLY A 427 -0.03 -32.42 30.36
N GLU A 428 0.06 -32.91 29.16
CA GLU A 428 -0.87 -33.88 28.58
C GLU A 428 -0.30 -35.29 28.60
N GLU A 429 -1.19 -36.28 28.48
CA GLU A 429 -0.86 -37.69 28.30
C GLU A 429 -1.22 -38.15 26.89
N VAL A 430 -0.53 -39.23 26.44
CA VAL A 430 -0.88 -39.85 25.18
C VAL A 430 -2.32 -40.35 25.23
N SER A 431 -3.13 -39.98 24.24
CA SER A 431 -4.56 -40.28 24.22
C SER A 431 -4.96 -40.96 22.89
N ASP A 432 -6.08 -41.71 22.95
CA ASP A 432 -6.65 -42.33 21.76
C ASP A 432 -7.14 -41.25 20.77
N THR A 433 -6.49 -41.21 19.61
CA THR A 433 -6.80 -40.22 18.57
C THR A 433 -8.20 -40.41 17.95
N SER A 434 -8.83 -41.57 18.12
CA SER A 434 -10.19 -41.83 17.64
C SER A 434 -11.23 -40.93 18.34
N SER A 435 -10.97 -40.53 19.59
CA SER A 435 -11.81 -39.66 20.40
C SER A 435 -11.56 -38.16 20.17
N TRP A 436 -10.57 -37.76 19.41
CA TRP A 436 -10.22 -36.35 19.21
C TRP A 436 -11.28 -35.63 18.36
N THR A 437 -11.65 -34.43 18.81
CA THR A 437 -12.56 -33.53 18.09
C THR A 437 -11.82 -32.45 17.31
N GLU A 438 -10.54 -32.22 17.63
CA GLU A 438 -9.66 -31.25 16.97
C GLU A 438 -8.20 -31.75 17.00
N SER A 439 -7.36 -31.21 16.14
CA SER A 439 -5.93 -31.47 16.13
C SER A 439 -5.21 -30.80 17.30
N LYS A 440 -4.04 -31.32 17.63
CA LYS A 440 -3.14 -30.72 18.65
C LYS A 440 -2.01 -29.98 17.95
N ASP A 441 -2.27 -28.75 17.47
CA ASP A 441 -1.35 -27.97 16.62
C ASP A 441 -0.18 -27.34 17.43
N SER A 442 0.22 -27.94 18.56
CA SER A 442 1.27 -27.39 19.41
C SER A 442 2.63 -27.32 18.69
N LYS A 443 3.27 -26.17 18.87
CA LYS A 443 4.67 -25.93 18.42
C LYS A 443 5.70 -26.23 19.49
N SER A 444 5.25 -26.63 20.68
CA SER A 444 6.07 -27.04 21.82
C SER A 444 5.54 -28.36 22.40
N GLY A 445 6.39 -29.11 23.08
CA GLY A 445 6.05 -30.41 23.65
C GLY A 445 7.14 -31.44 23.43
N THR A 446 6.84 -32.69 23.72
CA THR A 446 7.77 -33.84 23.64
C THR A 446 7.32 -34.79 22.53
N LEU A 447 8.28 -35.32 21.75
CA LEU A 447 7.98 -36.29 20.69
C LEU A 447 7.63 -37.66 21.27
N VAL A 448 6.61 -38.29 20.69
CA VAL A 448 6.16 -39.65 21.02
C VAL A 448 5.86 -40.38 19.69
N HIS A 449 5.93 -41.71 19.69
CA HIS A 449 5.70 -42.55 18.50
C HIS A 449 6.55 -42.14 17.28
N SER A 450 7.74 -41.57 17.55
CA SER A 450 8.62 -40.98 16.55
C SER A 450 10.00 -41.61 16.51
N GLY A 451 10.09 -42.86 16.97
CA GLY A 451 11.31 -43.68 16.92
C GLY A 451 12.51 -43.02 17.61
N PHE A 452 13.55 -42.69 16.85
CA PHE A 452 14.79 -42.10 17.42
C PHE A 452 14.62 -40.64 17.87
N LEU A 453 13.47 -40.05 17.69
CA LEU A 453 13.10 -38.69 18.17
C LEU A 453 12.29 -38.74 19.48
N ASP A 454 11.85 -39.90 19.92
CA ASP A 454 11.02 -40.03 21.13
C ASP A 454 11.73 -39.41 22.34
N GLY A 455 10.97 -38.65 23.12
CA GLY A 455 11.47 -37.98 24.35
C GLY A 455 12.22 -36.65 24.10
N LEU A 456 12.47 -36.26 22.85
CA LEU A 456 13.05 -34.95 22.53
C LEU A 456 11.98 -33.87 22.52
N SER A 457 12.37 -32.63 22.82
CA SER A 457 11.54 -31.48 22.56
C SER A 457 11.35 -31.26 21.06
N VAL A 458 10.30 -30.60 20.65
CA VAL A 458 10.02 -30.26 19.22
C VAL A 458 11.23 -29.57 18.57
N GLN A 459 11.89 -28.65 19.27
CA GLN A 459 13.04 -27.92 18.71
C GLN A 459 14.26 -28.84 18.51
N GLU A 460 14.57 -29.67 19.49
CA GLU A 460 15.67 -30.66 19.38
C GLU A 460 15.40 -31.68 18.28
N ALA A 461 14.14 -32.11 18.14
CA ALA A 461 13.70 -33.04 17.11
C ALA A 461 13.84 -32.44 15.70
N ILE A 462 13.45 -31.19 15.50
CA ILE A 462 13.64 -30.46 14.23
C ILE A 462 15.11 -30.36 13.88
N ALA A 463 15.98 -29.97 14.84
CA ALA A 463 17.38 -29.84 14.59
C ALA A 463 18.02 -31.19 14.23
N LYS A 464 17.72 -32.24 15.01
CA LYS A 464 18.21 -33.61 14.77
C LYS A 464 17.72 -34.16 13.43
N MET A 465 16.47 -33.91 13.09
CA MET A 465 15.87 -34.39 11.86
C MET A 465 16.48 -33.72 10.61
N LYS A 466 16.77 -32.41 10.67
CA LYS A 466 17.49 -31.71 9.58
C LYS A 466 18.82 -32.33 9.27
N VAL A 467 19.59 -32.69 10.32
CA VAL A 467 20.88 -33.40 10.16
C VAL A 467 20.65 -34.79 9.55
N TYR A 468 19.71 -35.55 10.11
CA TYR A 468 19.39 -36.90 9.64
C TYR A 468 18.98 -36.95 8.15
N ILE A 469 18.11 -36.04 7.71
CA ILE A 469 17.64 -35.93 6.30
C ILE A 469 18.85 -35.73 5.36
N THR A 470 19.83 -34.89 5.77
CA THR A 470 21.00 -34.58 4.96
C THR A 470 21.97 -35.79 4.91
N GLU A 471 22.31 -36.36 6.07
CA GLU A 471 23.25 -37.49 6.18
C GLU A 471 22.74 -38.75 5.45
N HIS A 472 21.44 -39.02 5.49
CA HIS A 472 20.84 -40.19 4.85
C HIS A 472 20.32 -39.88 3.43
N GLN A 473 20.64 -38.71 2.90
CA GLN A 473 20.24 -38.31 1.54
C GLN A 473 18.73 -38.44 1.26
N LEU A 474 17.91 -38.25 2.30
CA LEU A 474 16.44 -38.26 2.17
C LEU A 474 15.87 -36.96 1.60
N GLY A 475 16.71 -35.92 1.54
CA GLY A 475 16.33 -34.58 1.08
C GLY A 475 17.41 -33.56 1.35
N ARG A 476 17.01 -32.31 1.49
CA ARG A 476 17.93 -31.20 1.80
C ARG A 476 17.27 -30.15 2.70
N VAL A 477 18.08 -29.53 3.59
CA VAL A 477 17.63 -28.36 4.38
C VAL A 477 17.57 -27.15 3.47
N ARG A 478 16.48 -26.40 3.54
CA ARG A 478 16.25 -25.24 2.67
C ARG A 478 15.52 -24.12 3.42
N THR A 479 15.90 -22.88 3.15
CA THR A 479 15.09 -21.71 3.42
C THR A 479 14.17 -21.48 2.23
N ASN A 480 12.88 -21.44 2.47
CA ASN A 480 11.87 -21.17 1.46
C ASN A 480 11.19 -19.83 1.76
N TYR A 481 10.68 -19.19 0.72
CA TYR A 481 9.94 -17.95 0.81
C TYR A 481 8.57 -18.11 0.15
N ARG A 482 7.54 -17.50 0.75
CA ARG A 482 6.20 -17.45 0.15
C ARG A 482 6.15 -16.50 -1.04
N LEU A 483 7.02 -15.49 -1.04
CA LEU A 483 7.15 -14.52 -2.13
C LEU A 483 7.38 -15.25 -3.46
N ARG A 484 6.52 -14.99 -4.42
CA ARG A 484 6.60 -15.55 -5.77
C ARG A 484 7.19 -14.56 -6.73
N ASP A 485 7.68 -15.06 -7.84
CA ASP A 485 8.09 -14.23 -8.96
C ASP A 485 6.90 -13.45 -9.52
N ALA A 486 7.16 -12.22 -9.93
CA ALA A 486 6.11 -11.35 -10.47
C ALA A 486 5.74 -11.76 -11.89
N ILE A 487 4.45 -12.01 -12.14
CA ILE A 487 3.92 -12.13 -13.49
C ILE A 487 3.96 -10.73 -14.11
N PHE A 488 4.80 -10.57 -15.13
CA PHE A 488 5.20 -9.27 -15.66
C PHE A 488 4.66 -8.98 -17.06
N SER A 489 3.80 -9.81 -17.63
CA SER A 489 3.17 -9.56 -18.93
C SER A 489 1.65 -9.46 -18.82
N ARG A 490 1.08 -8.64 -19.70
CA ARG A 490 -0.36 -8.44 -19.86
C ARG A 490 -0.73 -8.51 -21.34
N GLN A 491 -1.86 -9.13 -21.64
CA GLN A 491 -2.42 -9.22 -22.99
C GLN A 491 -3.25 -7.97 -23.27
N ARG A 492 -2.59 -6.80 -23.22
CA ARG A 492 -3.19 -5.48 -23.36
C ARG A 492 -2.45 -4.67 -24.43
N TYR A 493 -3.12 -3.65 -24.97
CA TYR A 493 -2.51 -2.66 -25.82
C TYR A 493 -1.85 -1.54 -24.99
N TRP A 494 -2.59 -0.98 -24.01
CA TRP A 494 -2.16 0.20 -23.26
C TRP A 494 -1.26 -0.17 -22.08
N GLY A 495 0.01 -0.32 -22.38
CA GLY A 495 1.10 -0.67 -21.48
C GLY A 495 2.45 -0.55 -22.19
N GLU A 496 3.55 -0.58 -21.45
CA GLU A 496 4.89 -0.53 -22.02
C GLU A 496 5.15 -1.77 -22.88
N PRO A 497 5.54 -1.61 -24.19
CA PRO A 497 5.93 -2.73 -25.00
C PRO A 497 7.21 -3.40 -24.49
N PHE A 498 7.28 -4.72 -24.58
CA PHE A 498 8.52 -5.43 -24.30
C PHE A 498 9.58 -5.17 -25.39
N PRO A 499 10.81 -4.81 -25.03
CA PRO A 499 11.91 -4.64 -25.98
C PRO A 499 12.48 -6.00 -26.42
N ILE A 500 11.62 -6.90 -26.86
CA ILE A 500 11.92 -8.30 -27.20
C ILE A 500 11.40 -8.62 -28.60
N TYR A 501 12.22 -9.35 -29.36
CA TYR A 501 11.82 -10.00 -30.61
C TYR A 501 12.18 -11.47 -30.59
N TYR A 502 11.59 -12.25 -31.47
CA TYR A 502 11.83 -13.68 -31.61
C TYR A 502 12.47 -13.97 -32.95
N ASP A 503 13.59 -14.69 -32.96
CA ASP A 503 14.24 -15.12 -34.20
C ASP A 503 13.50 -16.26 -34.90
N ALA A 504 14.08 -16.78 -35.98
CA ALA A 504 13.46 -17.84 -36.78
C ALA A 504 13.30 -19.18 -36.01
N GLU A 505 14.10 -19.39 -35.01
CA GLU A 505 14.07 -20.53 -34.09
C GLU A 505 13.12 -20.30 -32.90
N GLY A 506 12.52 -19.11 -32.79
CA GLY A 506 11.65 -18.73 -31.68
C GLY A 506 12.40 -18.36 -30.39
N ILE A 507 13.70 -18.07 -30.49
CA ILE A 507 14.51 -17.62 -29.36
C ILE A 507 14.24 -16.14 -29.11
N ALA A 508 14.02 -15.78 -27.83
CA ALA A 508 13.82 -14.39 -27.42
C ALA A 508 15.15 -13.63 -27.37
N HIS A 509 15.18 -12.47 -27.97
CA HIS A 509 16.29 -11.53 -27.98
C HIS A 509 15.82 -10.14 -27.57
N THR A 510 16.70 -9.38 -26.92
CA THR A 510 16.46 -7.95 -26.66
C THR A 510 16.83 -7.12 -27.89
N ILE A 511 16.12 -6.01 -28.13
CA ILE A 511 16.60 -4.96 -29.04
C ILE A 511 17.79 -4.24 -28.41
N SER A 512 18.53 -3.47 -29.22
CA SER A 512 19.66 -2.69 -28.71
C SER A 512 19.20 -1.42 -27.97
N ASP A 513 20.05 -0.88 -27.10
CA ASP A 513 19.74 0.34 -26.33
C ASP A 513 19.47 1.55 -27.27
N GLU A 514 20.10 1.59 -28.44
CA GLU A 514 19.93 2.64 -29.42
C GLU A 514 18.56 2.59 -30.13
N GLU A 515 17.89 1.45 -30.12
CA GLU A 515 16.55 1.27 -30.67
C GLU A 515 15.43 1.63 -29.68
N LEU A 516 15.79 1.93 -28.42
CA LEU A 516 14.83 2.39 -27.41
C LEU A 516 14.46 3.88 -27.61
N PRO A 517 13.19 4.25 -27.39
CA PRO A 517 12.07 3.40 -26.98
C PRO A 517 11.45 2.61 -28.14
N LEU A 518 11.03 1.37 -27.89
CA LEU A 518 10.11 0.65 -28.75
C LEU A 518 8.70 1.18 -28.48
N CYS A 519 8.18 2.00 -29.39
CA CYS A 519 6.88 2.66 -29.20
C CYS A 519 5.71 1.74 -29.54
N LEU A 520 4.54 1.99 -28.90
CA LEU A 520 3.30 1.31 -29.26
C LEU A 520 2.91 1.58 -30.72
N PRO A 521 2.52 0.54 -31.49
CA PRO A 521 2.08 0.71 -32.87
C PRO A 521 0.60 1.10 -32.94
N GLU A 522 0.19 1.67 -34.07
CA GLU A 522 -1.21 1.84 -34.39
C GLU A 522 -1.90 0.47 -34.59
N VAL A 523 -3.12 0.34 -34.07
CA VAL A 523 -3.99 -0.84 -34.26
C VAL A 523 -5.39 -0.41 -34.67
N ASP A 524 -6.09 -1.28 -35.39
CA ASP A 524 -7.47 -1.02 -35.82
C ASP A 524 -8.48 -1.14 -34.67
N LYS A 525 -8.18 -1.96 -33.67
CA LYS A 525 -9.02 -2.16 -32.48
C LYS A 525 -8.16 -2.58 -31.28
N TYR A 526 -8.60 -2.23 -30.06
CA TYR A 526 -7.94 -2.57 -28.80
C TYR A 526 -8.43 -3.91 -28.22
N LEU A 527 -8.87 -4.83 -29.06
CA LEU A 527 -9.37 -6.16 -28.75
C LEU A 527 -8.39 -7.24 -29.23
N PRO A 528 -8.35 -8.41 -28.62
CA PRO A 528 -7.60 -9.54 -29.14
C PRO A 528 -7.91 -9.83 -30.62
N THR A 529 -6.99 -10.49 -31.29
CA THR A 529 -7.20 -10.98 -32.67
C THR A 529 -8.22 -12.10 -32.71
N SER A 530 -8.69 -12.46 -33.88
CA SER A 530 -9.67 -13.55 -34.06
C SER A 530 -9.15 -14.95 -33.66
N ASP A 531 -7.82 -15.12 -33.64
CA ASP A 531 -7.13 -16.32 -33.18
C ASP A 531 -6.67 -16.24 -31.73
N GLY A 532 -7.11 -15.21 -30.98
CA GLY A 532 -6.89 -15.08 -29.55
C GLY A 532 -5.53 -14.45 -29.13
N GLN A 533 -4.77 -13.89 -30.07
CA GLN A 533 -3.56 -13.18 -29.72
C GLN A 533 -3.86 -11.82 -29.08
N PRO A 534 -2.93 -11.25 -28.29
CA PRO A 534 -3.09 -9.92 -27.70
C PRO A 534 -3.34 -8.82 -28.75
N PRO A 535 -3.89 -7.66 -28.38
CA PRO A 535 -4.20 -6.56 -29.29
C PRO A 535 -3.04 -6.11 -30.18
N LEU A 536 -1.79 -6.20 -29.71
CA LEU A 536 -0.60 -5.90 -30.53
C LEU A 536 -0.43 -6.83 -31.75
N GLY A 537 -1.01 -8.02 -31.69
CA GLY A 537 -1.06 -8.93 -32.86
C GLY A 537 -1.86 -8.39 -34.04
N ARG A 538 -2.66 -7.32 -33.84
CA ARG A 538 -3.40 -6.62 -34.89
C ARG A 538 -2.55 -5.57 -35.64
N ALA A 539 -1.40 -5.22 -35.09
CA ALA A 539 -0.54 -4.20 -35.66
C ALA A 539 0.13 -4.65 -36.97
N GLN A 540 0.08 -3.82 -37.98
CA GLN A 540 0.81 -4.04 -39.21
C GLN A 540 2.26 -3.61 -39.03
N GLY A 541 3.21 -4.49 -39.40
CA GLY A 541 4.64 -4.18 -39.33
C GLY A 541 5.23 -4.23 -37.91
N TRP A 542 4.61 -4.94 -36.97
CA TRP A 542 5.13 -5.15 -35.62
C TRP A 542 6.25 -6.20 -35.62
N HIS A 543 7.37 -5.83 -36.21
CA HIS A 543 8.56 -6.67 -36.38
C HIS A 543 9.83 -5.81 -36.53
N THR A 544 10.99 -6.41 -36.30
CA THR A 544 12.30 -5.78 -36.54
C THR A 544 12.50 -5.47 -38.00
N LYS A 545 13.53 -4.68 -38.30
CA LYS A 545 13.96 -4.39 -39.71
C LYS A 545 14.30 -5.66 -40.49
N GLN A 546 14.69 -6.74 -39.81
CA GLN A 546 14.99 -8.05 -40.36
C GLN A 546 13.73 -8.93 -40.53
N GLY A 547 12.56 -8.48 -40.07
CA GLY A 547 11.31 -9.18 -40.18
C GLY A 547 10.99 -10.12 -39.00
N TYR A 548 11.76 -10.07 -37.93
CA TYR A 548 11.49 -10.86 -36.72
C TYR A 548 10.38 -10.22 -35.89
N PRO A 549 9.35 -10.98 -35.45
CA PRO A 549 8.22 -10.46 -34.72
C PRO A 549 8.63 -9.97 -33.32
N TYR A 550 8.07 -8.84 -32.90
CA TYR A 550 8.16 -8.37 -31.52
C TYR A 550 7.18 -9.11 -30.59
N GLU A 551 7.46 -9.08 -29.29
CA GLU A 551 6.55 -9.55 -28.27
C GLU A 551 5.18 -8.85 -28.38
N LEU A 552 4.10 -9.61 -28.19
CA LEU A 552 2.72 -9.14 -28.35
C LEU A 552 2.07 -8.70 -27.02
N SER A 553 2.64 -9.10 -25.88
CA SER A 553 2.20 -8.63 -24.58
C SER A 553 2.85 -7.30 -24.20
N THR A 554 2.26 -6.62 -23.22
CA THR A 554 2.81 -5.39 -22.63
C THR A 554 3.15 -5.62 -21.17
N MET A 555 3.98 -4.74 -20.59
CA MET A 555 4.30 -4.76 -19.18
C MET A 555 3.10 -4.34 -18.34
N PRO A 556 2.99 -4.75 -17.05
CA PRO A 556 1.92 -4.31 -16.16
C PRO A 556 2.12 -2.85 -15.74
N GLY A 557 1.06 -2.17 -15.33
CA GLY A 557 1.11 -0.77 -14.89
C GLY A 557 2.17 -0.49 -13.80
N PHE A 558 2.43 -1.47 -12.90
CA PHE A 558 3.47 -1.31 -11.87
C PHE A 558 4.91 -1.30 -12.41
N ALA A 559 5.13 -1.60 -13.69
CA ALA A 559 6.48 -1.52 -14.28
C ALA A 559 7.00 -0.09 -14.27
N GLY A 560 6.21 0.86 -14.78
CA GLY A 560 6.55 2.27 -14.82
C GLY A 560 6.71 2.89 -13.43
N SER A 561 5.88 2.50 -12.47
CA SER A 561 5.95 3.02 -11.10
C SER A 561 7.07 2.42 -10.23
N SER A 562 7.78 1.39 -10.70
CA SER A 562 8.82 0.73 -9.89
C SER A 562 10.09 1.55 -9.68
N ALA A 563 10.41 2.51 -10.58
CA ALA A 563 11.63 3.33 -10.47
C ALA A 563 11.38 4.83 -10.72
N TYR A 564 10.14 5.30 -10.67
CA TYR A 564 9.78 6.69 -10.99
C TYR A 564 10.46 7.71 -10.08
N TYR A 565 10.70 7.37 -8.81
CA TYR A 565 11.41 8.21 -7.85
C TYR A 565 12.85 8.54 -8.30
N LEU A 566 13.51 7.64 -9.01
CA LEU A 566 14.83 7.90 -9.61
C LEU A 566 14.69 8.86 -10.81
N ARG A 567 13.65 8.68 -11.61
CA ARG A 567 13.43 9.50 -12.78
C ARG A 567 13.13 10.96 -12.43
N TYR A 568 12.43 11.22 -11.33
CA TYR A 568 12.20 12.57 -10.81
C TYR A 568 13.49 13.31 -10.43
N MET A 569 14.55 12.60 -10.06
CA MET A 569 15.85 13.22 -9.78
C MET A 569 16.46 13.84 -11.05
N ASP A 570 16.17 13.24 -12.24
CA ASP A 570 16.79 13.63 -13.53
C ASP A 570 15.85 13.38 -14.73
N PRO A 571 14.66 13.99 -14.76
CA PRO A 571 13.60 13.58 -15.68
C PRO A 571 13.90 13.82 -17.15
N HIS A 572 14.77 14.78 -17.47
CA HIS A 572 15.11 15.16 -18.84
C HIS A 572 16.43 14.55 -19.35
N ASN A 573 17.01 13.62 -18.60
CA ASN A 573 18.23 12.93 -19.02
C ASN A 573 17.91 11.89 -20.10
N ASP A 574 18.46 12.07 -21.30
CA ASP A 574 18.30 11.17 -22.42
C ASP A 574 19.39 10.09 -22.54
N LYS A 575 20.40 10.15 -21.66
CA LYS A 575 21.58 9.25 -21.66
C LYS A 575 21.56 8.22 -20.55
N ALA A 576 20.87 8.50 -19.45
CA ALA A 576 20.78 7.61 -18.30
C ALA A 576 19.42 7.74 -17.62
N LEU A 577 18.96 6.69 -16.92
CA LEU A 577 17.79 6.72 -16.07
C LEU A 577 17.89 7.86 -15.04
N VAL A 578 19.06 8.02 -14.47
CA VAL A 578 19.47 9.10 -13.59
C VAL A 578 20.98 9.27 -13.66
N SER A 579 21.48 10.50 -13.68
CA SER A 579 22.92 10.74 -13.63
C SER A 579 23.49 10.40 -12.24
N LYS A 580 24.75 9.96 -12.20
CA LYS A 580 25.44 9.61 -10.96
C LYS A 580 25.51 10.81 -10.00
N GLU A 581 25.72 11.99 -10.52
CA GLU A 581 25.84 13.24 -9.77
C GLU A 581 24.51 13.58 -9.08
N LYS A 582 23.39 13.52 -9.79
CA LYS A 582 22.08 13.83 -9.24
C LYS A 582 21.61 12.73 -8.28
N ASN A 583 21.89 11.45 -8.60
CA ASN A 583 21.58 10.38 -7.67
C ASN A 583 22.44 10.46 -6.39
N ALA A 584 23.72 10.84 -6.49
CA ALA A 584 24.59 11.05 -5.32
C ALA A 584 24.13 12.25 -4.46
N TYR A 585 23.51 13.26 -5.08
CA TYR A 585 22.97 14.42 -4.36
C TYR A 585 21.66 14.09 -3.64
N TRP A 586 20.66 13.57 -4.37
CA TRP A 586 19.33 13.27 -3.80
C TRP A 586 19.28 11.94 -3.06
N ARG A 587 20.10 10.97 -3.39
CA ARG A 587 20.31 9.64 -2.81
C ARG A 587 19.05 8.76 -2.84
N HIS A 588 18.13 8.98 -1.94
CA HIS A 588 16.86 8.26 -1.73
C HIS A 588 15.73 9.23 -1.46
N VAL A 589 14.51 8.72 -1.36
CA VAL A 589 13.37 9.49 -0.86
C VAL A 589 13.42 9.54 0.66
N ASP A 590 13.56 10.74 1.24
CA ASP A 590 13.61 10.94 2.69
C ASP A 590 12.25 10.73 3.35
N LEU A 591 11.18 11.22 2.69
CA LEU A 591 9.80 11.05 3.12
C LEU A 591 8.93 10.59 1.94
N TYR A 592 8.29 9.45 2.09
CA TYR A 592 7.34 8.89 1.14
C TYR A 592 5.94 8.82 1.75
N VAL A 593 4.94 9.37 1.08
CA VAL A 593 3.55 9.42 1.56
C VAL A 593 2.64 8.71 0.56
N GLY A 594 1.81 7.78 1.03
CA GLY A 594 0.90 7.04 0.16
C GLY A 594 0.06 5.99 0.87
N GLY A 595 -0.86 5.37 0.14
CA GLY A 595 -1.81 4.40 0.68
C GLY A 595 -1.19 3.10 1.17
N ALA A 596 -1.74 2.54 2.25
CA ALA A 596 -1.29 1.26 2.82
C ALA A 596 -1.57 0.04 1.91
N GLU A 597 -2.47 0.17 0.93
CA GLU A 597 -2.80 -0.85 -0.07
C GLU A 597 -1.61 -1.23 -0.96
N HIS A 598 -0.60 -0.37 -1.03
CA HIS A 598 0.61 -0.60 -1.82
C HIS A 598 1.72 -1.37 -1.06
N ALA A 599 1.46 -1.76 0.19
CA ALA A 599 2.44 -2.40 1.09
C ALA A 599 3.09 -3.65 0.49
N THR A 600 2.31 -4.51 -0.16
CA THR A 600 2.74 -5.82 -0.70
C THR A 600 2.88 -5.86 -2.22
N GLY A 601 2.52 -4.79 -2.91
CA GLY A 601 2.65 -4.63 -4.36
C GLY A 601 3.78 -3.66 -4.70
N HIS A 602 3.43 -2.41 -4.99
CA HIS A 602 4.33 -1.35 -5.41
C HIS A 602 5.62 -1.24 -4.58
N LEU A 603 5.53 -1.28 -3.24
CA LEU A 603 6.71 -1.14 -2.37
C LEU A 603 7.68 -2.31 -2.53
N ILE A 604 7.21 -3.54 -2.67
CA ILE A 604 8.06 -4.71 -2.91
C ILE A 604 8.77 -4.57 -4.27
N TYR A 605 8.04 -4.20 -5.32
CA TYR A 605 8.62 -4.05 -6.67
C TYR A 605 9.61 -2.89 -6.74
N SER A 606 9.31 -1.73 -6.14
CA SER A 606 10.26 -0.60 -6.09
C SER A 606 11.54 -0.97 -5.34
N ARG A 607 11.44 -1.68 -4.21
CA ARG A 607 12.59 -2.15 -3.44
C ARG A 607 13.41 -3.18 -4.21
N PHE A 608 12.75 -4.10 -4.93
CA PHE A 608 13.42 -5.07 -5.79
C PHE A 608 14.18 -4.37 -6.93
N TRP A 609 13.55 -3.45 -7.67
CA TRP A 609 14.19 -2.71 -8.76
C TRP A 609 15.35 -1.87 -8.25
N ASN A 610 15.18 -1.22 -7.10
CA ASN A 610 16.25 -0.43 -6.48
C ASN A 610 17.46 -1.29 -6.11
N LYS A 611 17.25 -2.44 -5.47
CA LYS A 611 18.33 -3.37 -5.13
C LYS A 611 19.04 -3.91 -6.37
N PHE A 612 18.29 -4.19 -7.42
CA PHE A 612 18.86 -4.62 -8.70
C PHE A 612 19.74 -3.53 -9.32
N LEU A 613 19.26 -2.29 -9.39
CA LEU A 613 20.03 -1.16 -9.92
C LEU A 613 21.26 -0.85 -9.05
N PHE A 614 21.14 -1.03 -7.74
CA PHE A 614 22.25 -0.91 -6.80
C PHE A 614 23.32 -1.98 -7.08
N ASP A 615 22.93 -3.24 -7.29
CA ASP A 615 23.85 -4.33 -7.65
C ASP A 615 24.63 -4.05 -8.94
N LEU A 616 24.02 -3.34 -9.89
CA LEU A 616 24.69 -2.90 -11.12
C LEU A 616 25.60 -1.68 -10.91
N GLY A 617 25.65 -1.09 -9.71
CA GLY A 617 26.44 0.11 -9.42
C GLY A 617 25.92 1.40 -10.08
N LEU A 618 24.63 1.44 -10.40
CA LEU A 618 23.98 2.55 -11.10
C LEU A 618 23.44 3.60 -10.12
N ILE A 619 23.14 3.22 -8.91
CA ILE A 619 22.62 4.08 -7.84
C ILE A 619 23.37 3.86 -6.53
N VAL A 620 23.29 4.82 -5.61
CA VAL A 620 24.12 4.86 -4.39
C VAL A 620 23.48 4.23 -3.17
N GLU A 621 22.16 4.01 -3.17
CA GLU A 621 21.43 3.45 -2.05
C GLU A 621 20.72 2.15 -2.43
N ASP A 622 20.69 1.17 -1.53
CA ASP A 622 20.05 -0.12 -1.75
C ASP A 622 18.56 -0.16 -1.35
N GLU A 623 18.06 0.90 -0.71
CA GLU A 623 16.64 1.11 -0.38
C GLU A 623 16.15 2.46 -0.91
N PRO A 624 14.96 2.50 -1.53
CA PRO A 624 14.46 3.71 -2.18
C PRO A 624 13.84 4.71 -1.20
N PHE A 625 13.23 4.25 -0.10
CA PHE A 625 12.37 5.07 0.77
C PHE A 625 12.79 4.92 2.24
N GLN A 626 13.29 5.99 2.86
CA GLN A 626 13.74 5.96 4.26
C GLN A 626 12.58 5.97 5.25
N LYS A 627 11.74 6.99 5.19
CA LYS A 627 10.54 7.12 6.02
C LYS A 627 9.31 7.01 5.16
N LEU A 628 8.35 6.21 5.58
CA LEU A 628 7.08 6.04 4.91
C LEU A 628 5.93 6.30 5.88
N ILE A 629 4.99 7.12 5.43
CA ILE A 629 3.75 7.43 6.14
C ILE A 629 2.57 6.98 5.29
N ASN A 630 1.74 6.11 5.86
CA ASN A 630 0.48 5.74 5.25
C ASN A 630 -0.63 6.60 5.81
N GLN A 631 -1.21 7.47 4.97
CA GLN A 631 -2.41 8.20 5.35
C GLN A 631 -3.62 7.25 5.40
N GLY A 632 -4.54 7.54 6.33
CA GLY A 632 -5.84 6.91 6.36
C GLY A 632 -6.73 7.34 5.19
N MET A 633 -7.85 6.67 5.00
CA MET A 633 -8.80 7.03 3.96
C MET A 633 -9.81 8.08 4.44
N ILE A 634 -10.13 9.04 3.59
CA ILE A 634 -11.36 9.82 3.75
C ILE A 634 -12.51 8.95 3.24
N GLN A 635 -13.45 8.65 4.13
CA GLN A 635 -14.62 7.84 3.85
C GLN A 635 -15.79 8.74 3.43
N GLY A 636 -16.62 8.24 2.53
CA GLY A 636 -17.83 8.92 2.10
C GLY A 636 -19.02 8.55 2.99
N ARG A 637 -19.94 9.47 3.13
CA ARG A 637 -21.26 9.17 3.64
C ARG A 637 -22.13 8.70 2.49
N SER A 638 -22.44 7.40 2.45
CA SER A 638 -23.43 6.86 1.51
C SER A 638 -24.83 7.08 2.05
N ASN A 639 -25.74 7.52 1.19
CA ASN A 639 -27.14 7.64 1.53
C ASN A 639 -27.95 6.56 0.82
N PHE A 640 -29.04 6.11 1.45
CA PHE A 640 -29.88 5.02 0.95
C PHE A 640 -31.32 5.44 0.84
N VAL A 641 -31.92 5.08 -0.28
CA VAL A 641 -33.38 5.02 -0.42
C VAL A 641 -33.84 3.57 -0.40
N TYR A 642 -35.04 3.31 0.04
CA TYR A 642 -35.57 1.95 0.24
C TYR A 642 -36.69 1.68 -0.76
N ARG A 643 -36.35 0.91 -1.80
CA ARG A 643 -37.32 0.52 -2.84
C ARG A 643 -38.15 -0.66 -2.35
N ILE A 644 -39.46 -0.56 -2.43
CA ILE A 644 -40.35 -1.69 -2.21
C ILE A 644 -40.16 -2.68 -3.35
N LYS A 645 -39.93 -3.95 -3.03
CA LYS A 645 -39.60 -5.01 -3.97
C LYS A 645 -40.62 -5.07 -5.11
N ASP A 646 -40.13 -5.27 -6.32
CA ASP A 646 -40.91 -5.38 -7.57
C ASP A 646 -41.80 -4.15 -7.90
N THR A 647 -41.52 -2.98 -7.29
CA THR A 647 -42.25 -1.71 -7.58
C THR A 647 -41.30 -0.58 -7.93
N ASN A 648 -41.83 0.60 -8.32
CA ASN A 648 -41.08 1.84 -8.41
C ASN A 648 -41.46 2.81 -7.27
N THR A 649 -41.84 2.24 -6.10
CA THR A 649 -42.21 3.00 -4.92
C THR A 649 -41.09 2.94 -3.89
N PHE A 650 -40.75 4.10 -3.32
CA PHE A 650 -39.69 4.27 -2.34
C PHE A 650 -40.28 4.69 -0.99
N VAL A 651 -39.89 4.04 0.09
CA VAL A 651 -40.39 4.30 1.44
C VAL A 651 -39.31 4.93 2.32
N SER A 652 -39.69 5.95 3.09
CA SER A 652 -38.83 6.65 4.04
C SER A 652 -38.27 5.71 5.11
N LEU A 653 -37.07 6.03 5.63
CA LEU A 653 -36.30 5.21 6.59
C LEU A 653 -37.11 4.69 7.76
N GLY A 654 -37.89 5.54 8.44
CA GLY A 654 -38.67 5.14 9.62
C GLY A 654 -39.85 4.21 9.33
N LEU A 655 -40.26 4.08 8.07
CA LEU A 655 -41.37 3.23 7.64
C LEU A 655 -40.92 1.97 6.91
N LYS A 656 -39.62 1.81 6.63
CA LYS A 656 -39.07 0.72 5.80
C LYS A 656 -39.40 -0.68 6.30
N ASP A 657 -39.44 -0.88 7.61
CA ASP A 657 -39.68 -2.20 8.23
C ASP A 657 -41.12 -2.69 8.08
N GLN A 658 -42.02 -1.85 7.59
CA GLN A 658 -43.41 -2.19 7.25
C GLN A 658 -43.53 -2.82 5.85
N TYR A 659 -42.46 -2.85 5.06
CA TYR A 659 -42.44 -3.31 3.67
C TYR A 659 -41.24 -4.22 3.41
N ASP A 660 -41.34 -5.10 2.43
CA ASP A 660 -40.17 -5.81 1.90
C ASP A 660 -39.40 -4.87 0.98
N THR A 661 -38.25 -4.35 1.50
CA THR A 661 -37.50 -3.28 0.83
C THR A 661 -36.09 -3.71 0.47
N THR A 662 -35.57 -3.12 -0.61
CA THR A 662 -34.16 -3.21 -1.01
C THR A 662 -33.52 -1.82 -0.88
N PRO A 663 -32.42 -1.68 -0.12
CA PRO A 663 -31.69 -0.42 -0.05
C PRO A 663 -30.95 -0.16 -1.37
N ILE A 664 -31.01 1.08 -1.86
CA ILE A 664 -30.34 1.55 -3.06
C ILE A 664 -29.55 2.79 -2.71
N HIS A 665 -28.26 2.81 -3.08
CA HIS A 665 -27.42 3.99 -2.93
C HIS A 665 -27.95 5.15 -3.78
N VAL A 666 -27.95 6.34 -3.22
CA VAL A 666 -28.40 7.56 -3.87
C VAL A 666 -27.30 8.63 -3.84
N ASP A 667 -27.24 9.45 -4.89
CA ASP A 667 -26.22 10.49 -5.02
C ASP A 667 -26.23 11.45 -3.82
N VAL A 668 -25.06 11.64 -3.21
CA VAL A 668 -24.89 12.51 -2.04
C VAL A 668 -25.32 13.96 -2.30
N ASN A 669 -25.28 14.41 -3.56
CA ASN A 669 -25.61 15.79 -3.94
C ASN A 669 -27.13 16.08 -3.98
N ILE A 670 -27.97 15.05 -3.99
CA ILE A 670 -29.45 15.20 -3.97
C ILE A 670 -30.06 14.87 -2.60
N VAL A 671 -29.20 14.75 -1.57
CA VAL A 671 -29.61 14.53 -0.17
C VAL A 671 -29.07 15.67 0.69
N SER A 672 -29.92 16.33 1.46
CA SER A 672 -29.54 17.40 2.37
C SER A 672 -30.11 17.15 3.77
N ASN A 673 -29.25 17.07 4.80
CA ASN A 673 -29.64 16.76 6.18
C ASN A 673 -30.58 15.55 6.28
N ASP A 674 -30.22 14.46 5.62
CA ASP A 674 -30.97 13.18 5.51
C ASP A 674 -32.26 13.27 4.69
N HIS A 675 -32.63 14.42 4.17
CA HIS A 675 -33.81 14.60 3.33
C HIS A 675 -33.46 14.49 1.85
N LEU A 676 -34.20 13.63 1.15
CA LEU A 676 -34.08 13.45 -0.29
C LEU A 676 -34.79 14.59 -1.03
N ASP A 677 -34.13 15.16 -2.02
CA ASP A 677 -34.78 16.00 -3.03
C ASP A 677 -35.50 15.08 -4.03
N LEU A 678 -36.81 15.02 -3.93
CA LEU A 678 -37.66 14.11 -4.70
C LEU A 678 -37.63 14.42 -6.21
N GLU A 679 -37.59 15.67 -6.59
CA GLU A 679 -37.57 16.08 -8.00
C GLU A 679 -36.19 15.81 -8.61
N ALA A 680 -35.11 16.09 -7.86
CA ALA A 680 -33.76 15.74 -8.26
C ALA A 680 -33.57 14.22 -8.38
N PHE A 681 -34.18 13.42 -7.50
CA PHE A 681 -34.13 11.97 -7.58
C PHE A 681 -34.85 11.42 -8.83
N LYS A 682 -36.03 11.95 -9.16
CA LYS A 682 -36.76 11.59 -10.40
C LYS A 682 -35.97 11.94 -11.65
N ALA A 683 -35.24 13.05 -11.62
CA ALA A 683 -34.43 13.51 -12.73
C ALA A 683 -33.06 12.78 -12.82
N TRP A 684 -32.57 12.17 -11.72
CA TRP A 684 -31.27 11.56 -11.63
C TRP A 684 -31.08 10.38 -12.57
N ARG A 685 -32.14 9.54 -12.72
CA ARG A 685 -32.12 8.39 -13.64
C ARG A 685 -33.45 8.18 -14.32
N PRO A 686 -33.44 7.77 -15.60
CA PRO A 686 -34.67 7.55 -16.35
C PRO A 686 -35.63 6.56 -15.69
N GLU A 687 -35.11 5.49 -15.04
CA GLU A 687 -35.91 4.49 -14.35
C GLU A 687 -36.68 5.03 -13.14
N TYR A 688 -36.26 6.17 -12.59
CA TYR A 688 -36.91 6.81 -11.42
C TYR A 688 -37.83 7.96 -11.77
N ALA A 689 -37.99 8.29 -13.07
CA ALA A 689 -38.81 9.40 -13.52
C ALA A 689 -40.27 9.29 -13.05
N THR A 690 -40.77 8.06 -12.86
CA THR A 690 -42.15 7.77 -12.39
C THR A 690 -42.15 7.23 -10.95
N ALA A 691 -41.12 7.54 -10.14
CA ALA A 691 -41.04 7.06 -8.79
C ALA A 691 -42.13 7.67 -7.89
N ASP A 692 -42.76 6.81 -7.08
CA ASP A 692 -43.68 7.20 -6.01
C ASP A 692 -43.00 7.11 -4.66
N PHE A 693 -43.43 7.94 -3.69
CA PHE A 693 -42.76 8.03 -2.38
C PHE A 693 -43.77 7.89 -1.23
N ILE A 694 -43.44 7.08 -0.26
CA ILE A 694 -44.10 7.00 1.03
C ILE A 694 -43.28 7.82 2.02
N LEU A 695 -43.84 8.95 2.41
CA LEU A 695 -43.15 9.97 3.19
C LEU A 695 -43.42 9.85 4.69
N GLU A 696 -42.52 10.36 5.46
CA GLU A 696 -42.58 10.52 6.91
C GLU A 696 -42.75 12.01 7.23
N ASP A 697 -43.86 12.39 7.83
CA ASP A 697 -44.22 13.80 8.10
C ASP A 697 -44.03 14.75 6.90
N GLY A 698 -44.39 14.26 5.70
CA GLY A 698 -44.28 15.02 4.45
C GLY A 698 -42.86 15.13 3.88
N LYS A 699 -41.87 14.38 4.41
CA LYS A 699 -40.50 14.35 3.95
C LYS A 699 -40.04 12.93 3.69
N TYR A 700 -39.08 12.75 2.80
CA TYR A 700 -38.40 11.50 2.60
C TYR A 700 -37.07 11.51 3.35
N ILE A 701 -36.92 10.63 4.34
CA ILE A 701 -35.69 10.49 5.15
C ILE A 701 -34.88 9.31 4.59
N CYS A 702 -33.63 9.56 4.19
CA CYS A 702 -32.69 8.56 3.74
C CYS A 702 -32.04 7.84 4.92
N GLY A 703 -31.71 6.57 4.74
CA GLY A 703 -30.70 5.90 5.56
C GLY A 703 -29.29 6.35 5.18
N TRP A 704 -28.32 6.07 6.03
CA TRP A 704 -26.94 6.39 5.72
C TRP A 704 -25.95 5.40 6.36
N ALA A 705 -24.76 5.26 5.77
CA ALA A 705 -23.61 4.56 6.32
C ALA A 705 -22.31 5.25 5.91
N VAL A 706 -21.28 5.04 6.71
CA VAL A 706 -19.91 5.47 6.35
C VAL A 706 -19.25 4.34 5.57
N GLU A 707 -18.88 4.61 4.33
CA GLU A 707 -18.31 3.64 3.41
C GLU A 707 -17.10 4.23 2.68
N LYS A 708 -16.34 3.39 1.97
CA LYS A 708 -15.28 3.87 1.08
C LYS A 708 -15.88 4.83 0.05
N MET A 709 -15.23 5.97 -0.14
CA MET A 709 -15.64 6.94 -1.15
C MET A 709 -15.40 6.36 -2.56
N SER A 710 -16.47 6.15 -3.32
CA SER A 710 -16.38 5.62 -4.68
C SER A 710 -17.57 6.03 -5.53
N LYS A 711 -17.40 6.04 -6.87
CA LYS A 711 -18.49 6.35 -7.81
C LYS A 711 -19.67 5.39 -7.71
N SER A 712 -19.40 4.11 -7.48
CA SER A 712 -20.44 3.08 -7.39
C SER A 712 -21.33 3.24 -6.15
N MET A 713 -20.81 3.91 -5.12
CA MET A 713 -21.55 4.22 -3.88
C MET A 713 -22.22 5.60 -3.93
N PHE A 714 -22.04 6.37 -4.99
CA PHE A 714 -22.59 7.73 -5.19
C PHE A 714 -22.30 8.70 -4.03
N ASN A 715 -21.18 8.49 -3.33
CA ASN A 715 -20.78 9.24 -2.13
C ASN A 715 -19.52 10.09 -2.36
N VAL A 716 -19.15 10.34 -3.61
CA VAL A 716 -17.96 11.12 -3.99
C VAL A 716 -18.26 12.61 -3.80
N VAL A 717 -17.36 13.30 -3.08
CA VAL A 717 -17.33 14.75 -2.95
C VAL A 717 -16.19 15.31 -3.80
N ASN A 718 -16.53 16.22 -4.72
CA ASN A 718 -15.56 16.85 -5.62
C ASN A 718 -14.84 18.01 -4.90
N PRO A 719 -13.49 18.01 -4.86
CA PRO A 719 -12.73 19.09 -4.24
C PRO A 719 -12.95 20.46 -4.91
N ASP A 720 -13.25 20.52 -6.22
CA ASP A 720 -13.51 21.78 -6.89
C ASP A 720 -14.69 22.54 -6.29
N MET A 721 -15.78 21.84 -5.93
CA MET A 721 -16.94 22.46 -5.28
C MET A 721 -16.60 23.05 -3.92
N ILE A 722 -15.72 22.37 -3.19
CA ILE A 722 -15.26 22.83 -1.88
C ILE A 722 -14.36 24.05 -2.02
N VAL A 723 -13.40 24.00 -2.95
CA VAL A 723 -12.47 25.13 -3.22
C VAL A 723 -13.26 26.35 -3.72
N GLU A 724 -14.23 26.17 -4.60
CA GLU A 724 -15.05 27.27 -5.11
C GLU A 724 -15.88 27.95 -4.01
N ARG A 725 -16.42 27.16 -3.08
CA ARG A 725 -17.30 27.66 -2.03
C ARG A 725 -16.52 28.24 -0.84
N TYR A 726 -15.42 27.60 -0.44
CA TYR A 726 -14.72 27.89 0.82
C TYR A 726 -13.25 28.31 0.65
N GLY A 727 -12.64 28.04 -0.50
CA GLY A 727 -11.23 28.28 -0.78
C GLY A 727 -10.34 27.09 -0.55
N ALA A 728 -9.17 27.08 -1.21
CA ALA A 728 -8.17 26.03 -1.12
C ALA A 728 -7.54 25.94 0.26
N ASP A 729 -7.21 27.07 0.88
CA ASP A 729 -6.62 27.10 2.23
C ASP A 729 -7.60 26.52 3.27
N THR A 730 -8.91 26.73 3.09
CA THR A 730 -9.92 26.12 3.95
C THR A 730 -9.97 24.61 3.78
N LEU A 731 -9.92 24.09 2.55
CA LEU A 731 -9.87 22.67 2.27
C LEU A 731 -8.63 22.02 2.92
N ARG A 732 -7.45 22.61 2.71
CA ARG A 732 -6.18 22.12 3.26
C ARG A 732 -6.22 22.01 4.78
N LEU A 733 -6.63 23.05 5.46
CA LEU A 733 -6.76 23.06 6.91
C LEU A 733 -7.82 22.08 7.41
N TYR A 734 -8.95 21.97 6.70
CA TYR A 734 -10.04 21.09 7.12
C TYR A 734 -9.65 19.61 7.03
N GLU A 735 -9.01 19.18 5.96
CA GLU A 735 -8.53 17.79 5.84
C GLU A 735 -7.55 17.41 6.95
N MET A 736 -6.66 18.34 7.32
CA MET A 736 -5.74 18.14 8.43
C MET A 736 -6.44 18.17 9.80
N PHE A 737 -7.52 18.91 9.93
CA PHE A 737 -8.28 19.02 11.19
C PHE A 737 -9.19 17.82 11.48
N LEU A 738 -9.63 17.07 10.48
CA LEU A 738 -10.57 15.95 10.61
C LEU A 738 -10.12 14.86 11.61
N GLY A 739 -8.82 14.69 11.81
CA GLY A 739 -8.28 13.70 12.75
C GLY A 739 -6.82 13.33 12.46
N PRO A 740 -6.25 12.37 13.19
CA PRO A 740 -4.89 11.88 12.94
C PRO A 740 -4.71 11.41 11.51
N LEU A 741 -3.54 11.73 10.91
CA LEU A 741 -3.28 11.47 9.48
C LEU A 741 -3.44 9.99 9.10
N GLU A 742 -2.95 9.09 9.92
CA GLU A 742 -2.93 7.64 9.62
C GLU A 742 -4.28 6.94 9.83
N GLN A 743 -5.26 7.61 10.43
CA GLN A 743 -6.59 7.05 10.69
C GLN A 743 -7.57 7.38 9.57
N SER A 744 -8.39 6.40 9.20
CA SER A 744 -9.54 6.64 8.33
C SER A 744 -10.61 7.46 9.06
N LYS A 745 -11.25 8.38 8.34
CA LYS A 745 -12.20 9.35 8.91
C LYS A 745 -13.30 9.70 7.91
N PRO A 746 -14.53 9.89 8.39
CA PRO A 746 -15.63 10.29 7.52
C PRO A 746 -15.49 11.76 7.10
N TRP A 747 -15.83 12.06 5.86
CA TRP A 747 -16.01 13.43 5.38
C TRP A 747 -17.35 13.97 5.85
N ASP A 748 -17.33 15.17 6.46
CA ASP A 748 -18.51 15.94 6.81
C ASP A 748 -18.39 17.38 6.30
N THR A 749 -19.13 17.70 5.25
CA THR A 749 -19.10 19.04 4.63
C THR A 749 -19.56 20.13 5.61
N ASN A 750 -20.40 19.82 6.59
CA ASN A 750 -20.89 20.82 7.56
C ASN A 750 -19.80 21.31 8.53
N GLY A 751 -18.77 20.50 8.78
CA GLY A 751 -17.66 20.85 9.68
C GLY A 751 -16.73 21.92 9.11
N ILE A 752 -16.71 22.13 7.80
CA ILE A 752 -15.76 23.02 7.11
C ILE A 752 -15.99 24.51 7.42
N ASP A 753 -17.21 24.90 7.75
CA ASP A 753 -17.55 26.30 8.11
C ASP A 753 -16.74 26.82 9.30
N GLY A 754 -16.40 25.95 10.25
CA GLY A 754 -15.56 26.30 11.41
C GLY A 754 -14.17 26.76 10.99
N VAL A 755 -13.56 26.06 10.05
CA VAL A 755 -12.24 26.37 9.51
C VAL A 755 -12.27 27.63 8.65
N HIS A 756 -13.32 27.80 7.84
CA HIS A 756 -13.49 29.01 7.03
C HIS A 756 -13.62 30.27 7.91
N ARG A 757 -14.39 30.18 9.02
CA ARG A 757 -14.50 31.28 10.00
C ARG A 757 -13.18 31.55 10.70
N PHE A 758 -12.36 30.52 10.95
CA PHE A 758 -11.04 30.68 11.51
C PHE A 758 -10.14 31.54 10.60
N LEU A 759 -10.12 31.31 9.28
CA LEU A 759 -9.36 32.13 8.33
C LEU A 759 -9.85 33.60 8.30
N LYS A 760 -11.14 33.81 8.42
CA LYS A 760 -11.70 35.18 8.56
C LYS A 760 -11.24 35.86 9.85
N LYS A 761 -11.14 35.11 10.95
CA LYS A 761 -10.61 35.64 12.22
C LYS A 761 -9.12 35.98 12.09
N LEU A 762 -8.34 35.10 11.45
CA LEU A 762 -6.94 35.38 11.14
C LEU A 762 -6.80 36.69 10.36
N TRP A 763 -7.55 36.85 9.26
CA TRP A 763 -7.56 38.07 8.45
C TRP A 763 -7.85 39.32 9.29
N GLY A 764 -8.80 39.23 10.21
CA GLY A 764 -9.18 40.30 11.13
C GLY A 764 -8.10 40.71 12.15
N LEU A 765 -7.04 39.90 12.37
CA LEU A 765 -5.86 40.30 13.16
C LEU A 765 -4.99 41.31 12.40
N TYR A 766 -4.93 41.19 11.07
CA TYR A 766 -4.07 42.01 10.20
C TYR A 766 -4.82 43.22 9.62
N TYR A 767 -6.10 43.08 9.33
CA TYR A 767 -6.89 44.12 8.68
C TYR A 767 -8.11 44.57 9.49
N SER A 768 -8.38 45.85 9.44
CA SER A 768 -9.62 46.50 9.90
C SER A 768 -10.37 47.09 8.71
N ALA A 769 -11.50 47.77 8.97
CA ALA A 769 -12.20 48.58 7.97
C ALA A 769 -11.33 49.70 7.40
N GLU A 770 -10.38 50.19 8.19
CA GLU A 770 -9.47 51.31 7.87
C GLU A 770 -8.19 50.86 7.13
N GLY A 771 -7.95 49.55 6.99
CA GLY A 771 -6.75 49.00 6.35
C GLY A 771 -5.92 48.07 7.23
N LEU A 772 -4.62 47.99 6.94
CA LEU A 772 -3.64 47.18 7.71
C LEU A 772 -3.48 47.81 9.10
N ARG A 773 -3.63 46.97 10.15
CA ARG A 773 -3.55 47.42 11.57
C ARG A 773 -2.28 46.99 12.29
N VAL A 774 -1.38 46.33 11.57
CA VAL A 774 -0.09 45.87 12.14
C VAL A 774 0.80 47.07 12.45
N THR A 775 1.43 47.05 13.63
CA THR A 775 2.31 48.14 14.14
C THR A 775 3.64 47.57 14.60
N ASP A 776 4.67 48.43 14.73
CA ASP A 776 6.00 48.07 15.25
C ASP A 776 6.10 48.23 16.78
N CYS A 777 4.97 48.26 17.47
CA CYS A 777 4.96 48.29 18.93
C CYS A 777 5.49 46.97 19.50
N PRO A 778 6.28 47.00 20.61
CA PRO A 778 6.72 45.80 21.29
C PRO A 778 5.53 44.93 21.73
N ALA A 779 5.70 43.63 21.64
CA ALA A 779 4.69 42.67 22.08
C ALA A 779 4.64 42.58 23.62
N SER A 780 3.49 42.35 24.19
CA SER A 780 3.33 42.03 25.61
C SER A 780 3.86 40.60 25.91
N LYS A 781 4.12 40.34 27.21
CA LYS A 781 4.58 39.04 27.68
C LYS A 781 3.57 37.94 27.35
N GLU A 782 2.29 38.25 27.46
CA GLU A 782 1.19 37.32 27.16
C GLU A 782 1.13 36.96 25.65
N GLU A 783 1.32 37.97 24.79
CA GLU A 783 1.38 37.77 23.34
C GLU A 783 2.57 36.90 22.95
N LEU A 784 3.76 37.17 23.47
CA LEU A 784 4.96 36.37 23.24
C LEU A 784 4.81 34.95 23.78
N LYS A 785 4.19 34.79 24.94
CA LYS A 785 3.91 33.46 25.51
C LYS A 785 2.99 32.65 24.59
N SER A 786 1.90 33.21 24.09
CA SER A 786 0.98 32.54 23.15
C SER A 786 1.70 32.15 21.87
N LEU A 787 2.50 33.02 21.27
CA LEU A 787 3.30 32.77 20.09
C LEU A 787 4.31 31.64 20.31
N HIS A 788 5.12 31.72 21.37
CA HIS A 788 6.18 30.73 21.59
C HIS A 788 5.65 29.34 21.97
N LYS A 789 4.49 29.26 22.65
CA LYS A 789 3.74 27.99 22.81
C LYS A 789 3.34 27.40 21.45
N LEU A 790 2.85 28.25 20.56
CA LEU A 790 2.47 27.83 19.21
C LEU A 790 3.67 27.34 18.40
N ILE A 791 4.80 28.10 18.40
CA ILE A 791 6.03 27.71 17.69
C ILE A 791 6.49 26.33 18.13
N LYS A 792 6.59 26.12 19.45
CA LYS A 792 7.01 24.83 20.03
C LYS A 792 6.07 23.70 19.60
N LYS A 793 4.77 23.90 19.76
CA LYS A 793 3.73 22.92 19.48
C LYS A 793 3.70 22.53 18.00
N VAL A 794 3.63 23.51 17.09
CA VAL A 794 3.52 23.26 15.66
C VAL A 794 4.79 22.62 15.10
N SER A 795 5.98 23.03 15.56
CA SER A 795 7.25 22.43 15.15
C SER A 795 7.30 20.94 15.51
N GLN A 796 6.89 20.60 16.74
CA GLN A 796 6.82 19.20 17.17
C GLN A 796 5.76 18.39 16.40
N ASP A 797 4.59 18.96 16.20
CA ASP A 797 3.47 18.31 15.54
C ASP A 797 3.79 18.02 14.08
N ILE A 798 4.44 18.92 13.34
CA ILE A 798 4.83 18.69 11.94
C ILE A 798 5.81 17.53 11.84
N GLU A 799 6.85 17.50 12.68
CA GLU A 799 7.82 16.38 12.68
C GLU A 799 7.18 15.03 13.06
N GLN A 800 6.08 15.05 13.83
CA GLN A 800 5.32 13.86 14.24
C GLN A 800 4.09 13.56 13.37
N PHE A 801 3.83 14.35 12.34
CA PHE A 801 2.63 14.26 11.49
C PHE A 801 1.30 14.39 12.25
N SER A 802 1.31 15.14 13.36
CA SER A 802 0.13 15.41 14.20
C SER A 802 -0.56 16.72 13.78
N PHE A 803 -0.90 16.86 12.51
CA PHE A 803 -1.42 18.08 11.91
C PHE A 803 -2.74 18.55 12.50
N ASN A 804 -3.61 17.64 12.93
CA ASN A 804 -4.88 17.97 13.55
C ASN A 804 -4.69 18.76 14.85
N THR A 805 -3.67 18.45 15.65
CA THR A 805 -3.35 19.20 16.87
C THR A 805 -2.69 20.54 16.56
N SER A 806 -1.94 20.65 15.45
CA SER A 806 -1.44 21.94 14.96
C SER A 806 -2.58 22.88 14.59
N VAL A 807 -3.58 22.43 13.84
CA VAL A 807 -4.72 23.26 13.46
C VAL A 807 -5.48 23.75 14.71
N ALA A 808 -5.69 22.88 15.68
CA ALA A 808 -6.30 23.25 16.97
C ALA A 808 -5.44 24.28 17.72
N ALA A 809 -4.11 24.13 17.74
CA ALA A 809 -3.20 25.09 18.37
C ALA A 809 -3.24 26.47 17.69
N PHE A 810 -3.31 26.53 16.37
CA PHE A 810 -3.52 27.78 15.63
C PHE A 810 -4.84 28.45 16.04
N MET A 811 -5.94 27.71 16.13
CA MET A 811 -7.24 28.26 16.54
C MET A 811 -7.19 28.86 17.96
N ILE A 812 -6.52 28.18 18.89
CA ILE A 812 -6.34 28.66 20.27
C ILE A 812 -5.53 29.95 20.29
N CYS A 813 -4.35 29.95 19.64
CA CYS A 813 -3.48 31.11 19.63
C CYS A 813 -4.15 32.37 19.01
N ILE A 814 -4.85 32.19 17.89
CA ILE A 814 -5.54 33.30 17.22
C ILE A 814 -6.66 33.85 18.09
N ASN A 815 -7.42 33.02 18.80
CA ASN A 815 -8.43 33.49 19.76
C ASN A 815 -7.79 34.25 20.93
N GLU A 816 -6.64 33.80 21.46
CA GLU A 816 -5.89 34.51 22.51
C GLU A 816 -5.39 35.87 22.00
N LEU A 817 -4.74 35.91 20.83
CA LEU A 817 -4.23 37.16 20.24
C LEU A 817 -5.37 38.16 19.90
N GLN A 818 -6.53 37.69 19.48
CA GLN A 818 -7.73 38.53 19.29
C GLN A 818 -8.20 39.14 20.62
N SER A 819 -8.21 38.35 21.70
CA SER A 819 -8.62 38.81 23.03
C SER A 819 -7.64 39.87 23.57
N LEU A 820 -6.34 39.69 23.27
CA LEU A 820 -5.28 40.64 23.61
C LEU A 820 -5.27 41.88 22.68
N LYS A 821 -6.09 41.88 21.61
CA LYS A 821 -6.14 42.93 20.58
C LYS A 821 -4.78 43.18 19.92
N THR A 822 -4.02 42.13 19.72
CA THR A 822 -2.64 42.13 19.19
C THR A 822 -2.56 42.90 17.86
N THR A 823 -1.57 43.76 17.77
CA THR A 823 -1.19 44.50 16.53
C THR A 823 0.31 44.40 16.26
N SER A 824 1.10 43.88 17.22
CA SER A 824 2.56 43.83 17.14
C SER A 824 3.06 42.98 16.00
N ARG A 825 3.89 43.55 15.11
CA ARG A 825 4.63 42.86 14.06
C ARG A 825 5.48 41.70 14.60
N GLU A 826 6.09 41.91 15.79
CA GLU A 826 6.94 40.91 16.45
C GLU A 826 6.21 39.56 16.65
N VAL A 827 4.89 39.57 16.80
CA VAL A 827 4.06 38.38 16.95
C VAL A 827 3.41 37.95 15.62
N LEU A 828 2.86 38.92 14.87
CA LEU A 828 2.05 38.63 13.69
C LEU A 828 2.89 38.14 12.49
N GLN A 829 4.14 38.58 12.35
CA GLN A 829 5.02 38.12 11.26
C GLN A 829 5.48 36.68 11.45
N PRO A 830 5.97 36.22 12.61
CA PRO A 830 6.21 34.80 12.84
C PRO A 830 4.95 33.92 12.71
N LEU A 831 3.79 34.44 13.14
CA LEU A 831 2.52 33.67 13.01
C LEU A 831 2.19 33.33 11.56
N VAL A 832 2.41 34.24 10.61
CA VAL A 832 2.22 34.01 9.18
C VAL A 832 3.15 32.92 8.68
N ILE A 833 4.43 32.92 9.11
CA ILE A 833 5.41 31.91 8.71
C ILE A 833 4.99 30.52 9.22
N LEU A 834 4.52 30.43 10.48
CA LEU A 834 4.08 29.16 11.07
C LEU A 834 2.88 28.55 10.34
N LEU A 835 1.94 29.41 9.91
CA LEU A 835 0.72 28.94 9.24
C LEU A 835 0.92 28.70 7.74
N ALA A 836 1.95 29.26 7.12
CA ALA A 836 2.20 29.17 5.68
C ALA A 836 2.20 27.74 5.11
N PRO A 837 2.75 26.72 5.78
CA PRO A 837 2.65 25.34 5.29
C PRO A 837 1.20 24.85 5.17
N PHE A 838 0.32 25.25 6.05
CA PHE A 838 -1.08 24.81 6.11
C PHE A 838 -2.01 25.61 5.19
N ALA A 839 -1.82 26.92 5.12
CA ALA A 839 -2.65 27.89 4.39
C ALA A 839 -1.78 28.85 3.57
N PRO A 840 -1.14 28.36 2.50
CA PRO A 840 -0.09 29.09 1.80
C PRO A 840 -0.58 30.38 1.12
N HIS A 841 -1.80 30.41 0.59
CA HIS A 841 -2.28 31.56 -0.17
C HIS A 841 -2.53 32.79 0.71
N ILE A 842 -3.29 32.63 1.80
CA ILE A 842 -3.54 33.72 2.73
C ILE A 842 -2.24 34.19 3.39
N CYS A 843 -1.32 33.26 3.68
CA CYS A 843 -0.05 33.62 4.30
C CYS A 843 0.87 34.38 3.36
N GLU A 844 0.91 34.04 2.07
CA GLU A 844 1.67 34.79 1.06
C GLU A 844 1.11 36.22 0.95
N GLU A 845 -0.21 36.40 0.92
CA GLU A 845 -0.87 37.71 0.88
C GLU A 845 -0.50 38.54 2.11
N LEU A 846 -0.60 37.98 3.31
CA LEU A 846 -0.27 38.66 4.55
C LEU A 846 1.22 38.97 4.68
N TRP A 847 2.10 38.10 4.18
CA TRP A 847 3.54 38.32 4.15
C TRP A 847 3.92 39.57 3.34
N HIS A 848 3.35 39.66 2.13
CA HIS A 848 3.55 40.85 1.29
C HIS A 848 2.88 42.12 1.89
N ALA A 849 1.73 41.97 2.56
CA ALA A 849 1.09 43.08 3.26
C ALA A 849 1.93 43.61 4.41
N LEU A 850 2.76 42.81 5.03
CA LEU A 850 3.74 43.20 6.05
C LEU A 850 4.95 43.94 5.47
N GLY A 851 5.04 44.08 4.13
CA GLY A 851 6.08 44.84 3.44
C GLY A 851 7.25 44.01 2.92
N GLU A 852 7.17 42.67 3.05
CA GLU A 852 8.18 41.76 2.55
C GLU A 852 8.11 41.69 1.02
N GLN A 853 9.28 41.66 0.37
CA GLN A 853 9.38 41.72 -1.09
C GLN A 853 9.64 40.32 -1.72
N THR A 854 10.06 39.36 -0.91
CA THR A 854 10.31 37.97 -1.32
C THR A 854 9.10 37.11 -1.03
N THR A 855 9.03 35.94 -1.67
CA THR A 855 8.02 34.93 -1.31
C THR A 855 8.23 34.41 0.10
N ILE A 856 7.15 34.09 0.80
CA ILE A 856 7.22 33.52 2.16
C ILE A 856 8.00 32.19 2.22
N VAL A 857 8.15 31.51 1.10
CA VAL A 857 8.97 30.27 0.98
C VAL A 857 10.44 30.50 1.33
N GLU A 858 10.93 31.75 1.18
CA GLU A 858 12.30 32.15 1.51
C GLU A 858 12.46 32.60 2.97
N ALA A 859 11.39 32.66 3.73
CA ALA A 859 11.46 33.00 5.15
C ALA A 859 12.14 31.89 5.95
N THR A 860 12.56 32.24 7.17
CA THR A 860 13.14 31.28 8.12
C THR A 860 12.11 30.88 9.15
N TRP A 861 11.99 29.59 9.40
CA TRP A 861 11.11 29.05 10.44
C TRP A 861 11.55 29.58 11.80
N PRO A 862 10.65 30.20 12.61
CA PRO A 862 11.01 30.77 13.90
C PRO A 862 11.30 29.66 14.92
N ASP A 863 12.30 29.89 15.76
CA ASP A 863 12.60 29.05 16.91
C ASP A 863 11.87 29.58 18.16
N HIS A 864 11.41 28.64 19.01
CA HIS A 864 10.80 29.04 20.28
C HIS A 864 11.85 29.39 21.33
N ASN A 865 11.47 30.27 22.23
CA ASN A 865 12.31 30.65 23.37
C ASN A 865 11.63 30.20 24.67
N GLU A 866 12.27 29.28 25.39
CA GLU A 866 11.78 28.73 26.65
C GLU A 866 11.53 29.79 27.74
N ALA A 867 12.25 30.93 27.70
CA ALA A 867 12.05 32.02 28.64
C ALA A 867 10.62 32.59 28.66
N TYR A 868 9.96 32.58 27.49
CA TYR A 868 8.56 33.00 27.37
C TYR A 868 7.55 31.93 27.79
N LEU A 869 7.99 30.68 27.94
CA LEU A 869 7.14 29.54 28.33
C LEU A 869 7.08 29.32 29.83
N ILE A 870 7.92 30.01 30.60
CA ILE A 870 7.94 29.90 32.07
C ILE A 870 6.63 30.46 32.60
N GLU A 871 5.89 29.61 33.32
CA GLU A 871 4.70 30.04 34.03
C GLU A 871 5.07 30.61 35.37
N ASP A 872 4.94 31.92 35.48
CA ASP A 872 5.15 32.62 36.77
C ASP A 872 4.02 32.34 37.77
N GLN A 873 2.83 31.91 37.25
CA GLN A 873 1.65 31.65 38.05
C GLN A 873 0.96 30.35 37.58
N VAL A 874 0.39 29.60 38.53
CA VAL A 874 -0.44 28.41 38.29
C VAL A 874 -1.88 28.72 38.67
N LYS A 875 -2.81 28.38 37.77
CA LYS A 875 -4.25 28.47 38.07
C LYS A 875 -4.69 27.29 38.93
N TYR A 876 -5.07 27.57 40.17
CA TYR A 876 -5.63 26.57 41.06
C TYR A 876 -7.17 26.68 41.09
N PRO A 877 -7.90 25.64 40.68
CA PRO A 877 -9.31 25.52 41.02
C PRO A 877 -9.45 25.39 42.57
N VAL A 878 -10.23 26.30 43.19
CA VAL A 878 -10.49 26.29 44.61
C VAL A 878 -11.85 25.65 44.89
N SER A 879 -11.82 24.59 45.70
CA SER A 879 -13.01 23.88 46.11
C SER A 879 -13.32 24.09 47.58
N PHE A 880 -14.61 24.14 47.93
CA PHE A 880 -15.12 24.11 49.30
C PHE A 880 -15.85 22.79 49.52
N ASN A 881 -15.37 22.02 50.49
CA ASN A 881 -15.89 20.68 50.79
C ASN A 881 -16.01 19.81 49.50
N GLY A 882 -14.98 19.86 48.64
CA GLY A 882 -14.92 19.05 47.40
C GLY A 882 -15.66 19.60 46.18
N LYS A 883 -16.38 20.75 46.32
CA LYS A 883 -17.08 21.39 45.20
C LYS A 883 -16.35 22.65 44.77
N THR A 884 -15.86 22.67 43.54
CA THR A 884 -15.13 23.81 42.94
C THR A 884 -16.00 25.08 42.87
N ARG A 885 -15.47 26.22 43.31
CA ARG A 885 -16.20 27.47 43.40
C ARG A 885 -15.60 28.58 42.56
N PHE A 886 -14.28 28.72 42.54
CA PHE A 886 -13.57 29.72 41.72
C PHE A 886 -12.17 29.23 41.39
N THR A 887 -11.43 30.00 40.63
CA THR A 887 -10.03 29.76 40.28
C THR A 887 -9.18 30.90 40.72
N ILE A 888 -8.02 30.64 41.31
CA ILE A 888 -7.05 31.66 41.72
C ILE A 888 -5.70 31.41 41.06
N GLU A 889 -5.01 32.46 40.66
CA GLU A 889 -3.63 32.42 40.15
C GLU A 889 -2.65 32.58 41.30
N ILE A 890 -1.74 31.67 41.49
CA ILE A 890 -0.72 31.64 42.54
C ILE A 890 0.66 31.48 41.89
N PRO A 891 1.69 32.26 42.35
CA PRO A 891 3.04 32.11 41.82
C PRO A 891 3.53 30.67 41.87
N THR A 892 4.20 30.20 40.81
CA THR A 892 4.80 28.84 40.73
C THR A 892 5.83 28.58 41.82
N THR A 893 6.46 29.66 42.31
CA THR A 893 7.45 29.60 43.38
C THR A 893 6.85 29.56 44.77
N ALA A 894 5.51 29.71 44.90
CA ALA A 894 4.85 29.72 46.20
C ALA A 894 4.89 28.33 46.87
N THR A 895 5.29 28.28 48.12
CA THR A 895 5.17 27.10 48.97
C THR A 895 3.70 26.74 49.19
N LYS A 896 3.45 25.59 49.76
CA LYS A 896 2.06 25.18 50.12
C LYS A 896 1.43 26.14 51.13
N GLU A 897 2.22 26.56 52.07
CA GLU A 897 1.81 27.51 53.12
C GLU A 897 1.50 28.89 52.55
N GLU A 898 2.31 29.35 51.61
CA GLU A 898 2.07 30.63 50.91
C GLU A 898 0.84 30.54 49.98
N ALA A 899 0.66 29.42 49.28
CA ALA A 899 -0.52 29.19 48.47
C ALA A 899 -1.81 29.15 49.31
N GLU A 900 -1.76 28.52 50.49
CA GLU A 900 -2.86 28.50 51.48
C GLU A 900 -3.17 29.92 51.95
N ALA A 901 -2.13 30.69 52.32
CA ALA A 901 -2.31 32.07 52.77
C ALA A 901 -2.93 32.97 51.68
N LEU A 902 -2.42 32.88 50.44
CA LEU A 902 -2.93 33.64 49.30
C LEU A 902 -4.40 33.32 48.97
N VAL A 903 -4.76 32.04 49.01
CA VAL A 903 -6.16 31.62 48.77
C VAL A 903 -7.08 32.16 49.89
N LEU A 904 -6.69 31.99 51.17
CA LEU A 904 -7.52 32.44 52.28
C LEU A 904 -7.66 33.97 52.35
N GLN A 905 -6.70 34.72 51.80
CA GLN A 905 -6.76 36.18 51.74
C GLN A 905 -7.58 36.72 50.55
N SER A 906 -7.88 35.88 49.54
CA SER A 906 -8.64 36.26 48.36
C SER A 906 -10.07 36.67 48.70
N GLU A 907 -10.60 37.69 48.03
CA GLU A 907 -11.99 38.13 48.25
C GLU A 907 -12.99 37.02 47.94
N GLU A 908 -12.71 36.21 46.93
CA GLU A 908 -13.56 35.09 46.52
C GLU A 908 -13.64 34.05 47.61
N ALA A 909 -12.51 33.67 48.25
CA ALA A 909 -12.52 32.70 49.34
C ALA A 909 -13.21 33.30 50.58
N GLN A 910 -13.02 34.55 50.89
CA GLN A 910 -13.67 35.20 52.02
C GLN A 910 -15.20 35.20 51.89
N ARG A 911 -15.72 35.43 50.69
CA ARG A 911 -17.16 35.31 50.40
C ARG A 911 -17.72 33.92 50.72
N TRP A 912 -16.97 32.87 50.43
CA TRP A 912 -17.40 31.47 50.70
C TRP A 912 -17.13 31.05 52.12
N LEU A 913 -16.18 31.67 52.82
CA LEU A 913 -15.91 31.42 54.22
C LEU A 913 -17.00 31.97 55.16
N GLU A 914 -17.68 33.08 54.77
CA GLU A 914 -18.73 33.70 55.59
C GLU A 914 -18.30 33.94 57.04
N GLY A 915 -17.03 34.30 57.27
CA GLY A 915 -16.47 34.50 58.57
C GLY A 915 -16.10 33.26 59.37
N LYS A 916 -16.24 32.06 58.76
CA LYS A 916 -15.87 30.79 59.41
C LYS A 916 -14.40 30.48 59.20
N THR A 917 -13.78 29.88 60.20
CA THR A 917 -12.39 29.41 60.09
C THR A 917 -12.39 28.01 59.46
N PRO A 918 -11.63 27.75 58.39
CA PRO A 918 -11.54 26.42 57.77
C PRO A 918 -10.92 25.43 58.75
N LYS A 919 -11.46 24.22 58.79
CA LYS A 919 -10.88 23.12 59.55
C LYS A 919 -9.56 22.64 58.95
N LYS A 920 -9.46 22.68 57.63
CA LYS A 920 -8.27 22.27 56.89
C LYS A 920 -8.27 22.86 55.46
N VAL A 921 -7.07 23.26 54.98
CA VAL A 921 -6.84 23.58 53.57
C VAL A 921 -5.90 22.54 52.99
N ILE A 922 -6.29 21.95 51.90
CA ILE A 922 -5.53 20.91 51.25
C ILE A 922 -5.05 21.49 49.90
N VAL A 923 -3.76 21.75 49.82
CA VAL A 923 -3.10 22.21 48.59
C VAL A 923 -2.42 21.04 47.91
N VAL A 924 -2.92 20.70 46.71
CA VAL A 924 -2.25 19.74 45.83
C VAL A 924 -1.51 20.53 44.75
N PRO A 925 -0.16 20.59 44.83
CA PRO A 925 0.64 21.45 43.94
C PRO A 925 0.31 21.20 42.45
N GLY A 926 0.05 22.29 41.73
CA GLY A 926 -0.27 22.27 40.30
C GLY A 926 -1.64 21.71 39.92
N ARG A 927 -2.50 21.33 40.90
CA ARG A 927 -3.78 20.67 40.60
C ARG A 927 -5.02 21.36 41.20
N ILE A 928 -5.10 21.46 42.52
CA ILE A 928 -6.33 21.93 43.18
C ILE A 928 -6.04 22.40 44.62
N ILE A 929 -6.82 23.36 45.09
CA ILE A 929 -6.86 23.73 46.52
C ILE A 929 -8.28 23.40 47.03
N ASN A 930 -8.38 22.62 48.13
CA ASN A 930 -9.64 22.31 48.72
C ASN A 930 -9.72 22.80 50.16
N ILE A 931 -10.69 23.65 50.42
CA ILE A 931 -10.97 24.26 51.75
C ILE A 931 -12.09 23.43 52.39
N VAL A 932 -11.80 22.85 53.54
CA VAL A 932 -12.79 22.06 54.33
C VAL A 932 -13.28 22.94 55.49
N LEU A 933 -14.60 23.20 55.51
CA LEU A 933 -15.28 23.98 56.52
C LEU A 933 -15.74 23.15 57.70
#